data_e7056bcd0f9b68d2b30508060e7d1a98
#
_entry.id   e7056bcd0f9b68d2b30508060e7d1a98
#
_cell.length_a   1.000
_cell.length_b   1.000
_cell.length_c   1.000
_cell.angle_alpha   90.00
_cell.angle_beta   90.00
_cell.angle_gamma   90.00
#
_symmetry.space_group_name_H-M   'P 1'
#
loop_
_entity.id
_entity.type
_entity.pdbx_description
1 polymer ?
#
loop_
_entity_poly.entity_id
_entity_poly.type
_entity_poly.pdbx_seq_one_letter_code
_entity_poly.pdbx_strand_id
1 'polypeptide(L)'
;MSNIKAYIEKLRDELRTHNHNYYVLDNATISDYDFDIKLKELQDLEAKHPEFFDANSPSQRVGGAVTKNFETIKHAQRMYSLENSYSKEDLLDWETRIEKLIDGDVQFTCELKYDGASISLTYEQGKLVKAVTRGDGFQGDNVTANVKTIKSVPLQLKGDFPEVFDIRGEIVLPFDGFNKMNEDRIEIGEEPYRNPRNTASGSLKLQDSAEVAKRPLECLLYNLTGTNLGVSSQFESLEKARAWGFKVPTVAKLAHSIDDVLEFINYWDIHRHDLPYETDGVVVKVNSLQQQEELGFTAKAPRWAMAYKFKAEQVSTRLNSITYQVGRTGAITPVANLEPVELAGTTVKRASLHNADQIEKLDIRVGDMVYVEKGGEIIPKILGVDLSERPGNSTPTQYITHCPECGTMLERKEGEAQHYCPNYNGCNPQIIGRIQHYISRKAMDIDGLGGETVALLVNQGLITNYSDLYELTKEQVIPLERMAEKSAEKLIQGIEQSKNIPFERVLFALGIRYVGETVAKKLARHYKSIEAIREATQEQLVNVDEIGVKIAESVCAFFTSEENNDIINRLKSFGVQLEMSAEELEGKTILLQGQSIVVTGVFETVSRNELKKLIEDNGGKVSSSISSKTSFIVAGDKMGPSKKEKAEKLNIELISEAEFLQKVKVE
;
A
#
# COMPACT_ATOMS: atom_id res chain seq x y z
N MET A 1 -26.92 -38.73 -19.48
CA MET A 1 -25.95 -37.63 -19.36
C MET A 1 -26.65 -36.29 -18.95
N SER A 2 -27.70 -35.84 -19.66
CA SER A 2 -28.39 -34.57 -19.33
C SER A 2 -28.96 -34.54 -17.87
N ASN A 3 -29.44 -35.65 -17.35
CA ASN A 3 -30.04 -35.72 -16.01
C ASN A 3 -28.99 -35.65 -14.88
N ILE A 4 -27.83 -36.23 -15.08
CA ILE A 4 -26.71 -36.23 -14.08
C ILE A 4 -26.10 -34.82 -13.98
N LYS A 5 -25.84 -34.15 -15.10
CA LYS A 5 -25.36 -32.78 -15.10
C LYS A 5 -26.32 -31.85 -14.34
N ALA A 6 -27.63 -31.95 -14.65
CA ALA A 6 -28.62 -31.13 -13.99
C ALA A 6 -28.69 -31.40 -12.46
N TYR A 7 -28.46 -32.64 -12.04
CA TYR A 7 -28.42 -32.99 -10.62
C TYR A 7 -27.18 -32.45 -9.92
N ILE A 8 -25.99 -32.51 -10.55
CA ILE A 8 -24.77 -31.93 -10.02
C ILE A 8 -24.93 -30.42 -9.86
N GLU A 9 -25.48 -29.71 -10.86
CA GLU A 9 -25.72 -28.27 -10.76
C GLU A 9 -26.73 -27.93 -9.64
N LYS A 10 -27.79 -28.72 -9.48
CA LYS A 10 -28.75 -28.56 -8.40
C LYS A 10 -28.09 -28.68 -7.01
N LEU A 11 -27.21 -29.68 -6.81
CA LEU A 11 -26.48 -29.86 -5.55
C LEU A 11 -25.50 -28.72 -5.30
N ARG A 12 -24.81 -28.23 -6.34
CA ARG A 12 -23.93 -27.06 -6.23
C ARG A 12 -24.70 -25.82 -5.77
N ASP A 13 -25.86 -25.55 -6.35
CA ASP A 13 -26.67 -24.37 -5.99
C ASP A 13 -27.28 -24.50 -4.60
N GLU A 14 -27.68 -25.69 -4.21
CA GLU A 14 -28.17 -25.95 -2.85
C GLU A 14 -27.07 -25.73 -1.81
N LEU A 15 -25.88 -26.27 -2.01
CA LEU A 15 -24.72 -26.09 -1.13
C LEU A 15 -24.21 -24.64 -1.10
N ARG A 16 -24.23 -23.94 -2.22
CA ARG A 16 -23.94 -22.49 -2.28
C ARG A 16 -24.93 -21.69 -1.45
N THR A 17 -26.20 -22.05 -1.50
CA THR A 17 -27.27 -21.38 -0.74
C THR A 17 -27.09 -21.60 0.76
N HIS A 18 -26.79 -22.83 1.19
CA HIS A 18 -26.54 -23.14 2.61
C HIS A 18 -25.29 -22.44 3.13
N ASN A 19 -24.20 -22.41 2.34
CA ASN A 19 -22.99 -21.66 2.68
C ASN A 19 -23.27 -20.15 2.83
N HIS A 20 -24.05 -19.57 1.92
CA HIS A 20 -24.42 -18.16 1.99
C HIS A 20 -25.24 -17.85 3.23
N ASN A 21 -26.26 -18.67 3.52
CA ASN A 21 -27.10 -18.48 4.70
C ASN A 21 -26.27 -18.57 5.99
N TYR A 22 -25.36 -19.54 6.11
CA TYR A 22 -24.56 -19.75 7.30
C TYR A 22 -23.47 -18.69 7.48
N TYR A 23 -22.61 -18.47 6.44
CA TYR A 23 -21.38 -17.66 6.58
C TYR A 23 -21.55 -16.18 6.24
N VAL A 24 -22.62 -15.81 5.52
CA VAL A 24 -22.88 -14.42 5.12
C VAL A 24 -24.05 -13.82 5.88
N LEU A 25 -25.14 -14.59 6.06
CA LEU A 25 -26.36 -14.13 6.73
C LEU A 25 -26.46 -14.55 8.20
N ASP A 26 -25.46 -15.29 8.72
CA ASP A 26 -25.41 -15.83 10.09
C ASP A 26 -26.72 -16.57 10.46
N ASN A 27 -27.33 -17.28 9.48
CA ASN A 27 -28.64 -17.99 9.62
C ASN A 27 -28.52 -19.40 9.05
N ALA A 28 -28.17 -20.36 9.90
CA ALA A 28 -28.11 -21.79 9.54
C ALA A 28 -29.49 -22.34 9.17
N THR A 29 -29.63 -22.86 7.94
CA THR A 29 -30.88 -23.44 7.43
C THR A 29 -30.84 -24.97 7.32
N ILE A 30 -29.71 -25.59 7.65
CA ILE A 30 -29.46 -27.04 7.61
C ILE A 30 -28.44 -27.38 8.71
N SER A 31 -28.47 -28.63 9.19
CA SER A 31 -27.47 -29.11 10.13
C SER A 31 -26.10 -29.31 9.45
N ASP A 32 -24.98 -29.21 10.20
CA ASP A 32 -23.65 -29.50 9.70
C ASP A 32 -23.53 -30.92 9.13
N TYR A 33 -24.18 -31.88 9.78
CA TYR A 33 -24.23 -33.27 9.33
C TYR A 33 -24.91 -33.44 7.96
N ASP A 34 -26.05 -32.82 7.76
CA ASP A 34 -26.77 -32.87 6.47
C ASP A 34 -26.02 -32.14 5.37
N PHE A 35 -25.33 -31.05 5.72
CA PHE A 35 -24.46 -30.31 4.78
C PHE A 35 -23.30 -31.21 4.33
N ASP A 36 -22.63 -31.88 5.25
CA ASP A 36 -21.48 -32.75 4.96
C ASP A 36 -21.87 -33.95 4.07
N ILE A 37 -23.05 -34.53 4.30
CA ILE A 37 -23.58 -35.61 3.43
C ILE A 37 -23.76 -35.10 1.99
N LYS A 38 -24.41 -33.95 1.81
CA LYS A 38 -24.63 -33.36 0.48
C LYS A 38 -23.29 -32.99 -0.21
N LEU A 39 -22.33 -32.46 0.55
CA LEU A 39 -21.02 -32.11 0.03
C LEU A 39 -20.26 -33.35 -0.44
N LYS A 40 -20.32 -34.45 0.34
CA LYS A 40 -19.71 -35.71 -0.04
C LYS A 40 -20.38 -36.32 -1.26
N GLU A 41 -21.70 -36.28 -1.36
CA GLU A 41 -22.44 -36.73 -2.55
C GLU A 41 -22.01 -35.95 -3.79
N LEU A 42 -21.85 -34.63 -3.69
CA LEU A 42 -21.33 -33.79 -4.78
C LEU A 42 -19.92 -34.19 -5.19
N GLN A 43 -19.01 -34.40 -4.21
CA GLN A 43 -17.63 -34.82 -4.46
C GLN A 43 -17.58 -36.18 -5.18
N ASP A 44 -18.38 -37.15 -4.75
CA ASP A 44 -18.44 -38.50 -5.36
C ASP A 44 -18.98 -38.45 -6.79
N LEU A 45 -19.96 -37.58 -7.07
CA LEU A 45 -20.51 -37.36 -8.41
C LEU A 45 -19.52 -36.67 -9.33
N GLU A 46 -18.84 -35.62 -8.88
CA GLU A 46 -17.82 -34.91 -9.66
C GLU A 46 -16.60 -35.79 -9.95
N ALA A 47 -16.20 -36.66 -9.00
CA ALA A 47 -15.12 -37.64 -9.21
C ALA A 47 -15.50 -38.70 -10.29
N LYS A 48 -16.78 -39.10 -10.33
CA LYS A 48 -17.28 -40.05 -11.36
C LYS A 48 -17.51 -39.39 -12.72
N HIS A 49 -17.68 -38.07 -12.76
CA HIS A 49 -18.01 -37.29 -13.95
C HIS A 49 -17.07 -36.10 -14.13
N PRO A 50 -15.75 -36.35 -14.37
CA PRO A 50 -14.75 -35.27 -14.52
C PRO A 50 -15.04 -34.31 -15.68
N GLU A 51 -15.87 -34.72 -16.65
CA GLU A 51 -16.35 -33.89 -17.75
C GLU A 51 -17.21 -32.70 -17.28
N PHE A 52 -17.74 -32.75 -16.05
CA PHE A 52 -18.52 -31.67 -15.43
C PHE A 52 -17.73 -30.88 -14.37
N PHE A 53 -16.40 -30.96 -14.41
CA PHE A 53 -15.54 -30.22 -13.49
C PHE A 53 -15.83 -28.71 -13.53
N ASP A 54 -15.99 -28.09 -12.36
CA ASP A 54 -16.08 -26.64 -12.19
C ASP A 54 -15.14 -26.22 -11.05
N ALA A 55 -14.12 -25.41 -11.39
CA ALA A 55 -13.15 -24.89 -10.43
C ALA A 55 -13.78 -24.03 -9.32
N ASN A 56 -15.04 -23.61 -9.47
CA ASN A 56 -15.81 -22.85 -8.48
C ASN A 56 -16.95 -23.67 -7.85
N SER A 57 -16.90 -25.00 -7.97
CA SER A 57 -17.80 -25.88 -7.21
C SER A 57 -17.59 -25.74 -5.69
N PRO A 58 -18.62 -25.85 -4.87
CA PRO A 58 -18.47 -25.95 -3.41
C PRO A 58 -17.52 -27.06 -2.96
N SER A 59 -17.39 -28.15 -3.74
CA SER A 59 -16.44 -29.23 -3.50
C SER A 59 -14.96 -28.80 -3.59
N GLN A 60 -14.67 -27.77 -4.37
CA GLN A 60 -13.31 -27.25 -4.58
C GLN A 60 -12.84 -26.30 -3.46
N ARG A 61 -13.69 -26.00 -2.46
CA ARG A 61 -13.30 -25.27 -1.25
C ARG A 61 -12.41 -26.10 -0.30
N VAL A 62 -12.33 -27.39 -0.51
CA VAL A 62 -11.44 -28.27 0.27
C VAL A 62 -10.05 -28.08 -0.26
N GLY A 63 -9.16 -27.48 0.54
CA GLY A 63 -7.78 -27.23 0.19
C GLY A 63 -7.01 -28.51 -0.14
N GLY A 64 -5.90 -28.36 -0.82
CA GLY A 64 -5.01 -29.47 -1.25
C GLY A 64 -4.02 -29.00 -2.30
N ALA A 65 -4.09 -27.74 -2.75
CA ALA A 65 -3.06 -27.17 -3.61
C ALA A 65 -1.88 -26.67 -2.78
N VAL A 66 -0.71 -27.29 -2.92
CA VAL A 66 0.54 -26.80 -2.32
C VAL A 66 1.21 -25.86 -3.31
N THR A 67 1.27 -24.58 -2.94
CA THR A 67 1.91 -23.53 -3.73
C THR A 67 3.32 -23.30 -3.22
N LYS A 68 4.35 -23.67 -3.98
CA LYS A 68 5.75 -23.48 -3.55
C LYS A 68 6.18 -22.01 -3.46
N ASN A 69 5.69 -21.16 -4.38
CA ASN A 69 5.87 -19.70 -4.39
C ASN A 69 4.60 -19.06 -4.92
N PHE A 70 4.17 -17.94 -4.33
CA PHE A 70 3.06 -17.16 -4.86
C PHE A 70 3.53 -16.34 -6.07
N GLU A 71 2.78 -16.44 -7.16
CA GLU A 71 2.98 -15.60 -8.33
C GLU A 71 2.65 -14.14 -7.97
N THR A 72 3.49 -13.20 -8.38
CA THR A 72 3.20 -11.77 -8.24
C THR A 72 2.37 -11.28 -9.41
N ILE A 73 1.23 -10.65 -9.13
CA ILE A 73 0.28 -10.16 -10.14
C ILE A 73 0.11 -8.65 -10.00
N LYS A 74 0.11 -7.92 -11.12
CA LYS A 74 -0.22 -6.50 -11.18
C LYS A 74 -1.72 -6.29 -10.97
N HIS A 75 -2.07 -5.28 -10.17
CA HIS A 75 -3.46 -4.84 -10.02
C HIS A 75 -3.95 -4.12 -11.27
N ALA A 76 -5.20 -4.40 -11.71
CA ALA A 76 -5.84 -3.66 -12.79
C ALA A 76 -5.98 -2.16 -12.43
N GLN A 77 -6.28 -1.89 -11.17
CA GLN A 77 -6.29 -0.55 -10.59
C GLN A 77 -5.45 -0.55 -9.31
N ARG A 78 -4.60 0.46 -9.12
CA ARG A 78 -3.74 0.57 -7.96
C ARG A 78 -4.53 0.52 -6.64
N MET A 79 -4.04 -0.22 -5.65
CA MET A 79 -4.57 -0.24 -4.28
C MET A 79 -3.85 0.82 -3.44
N TYR A 80 -4.52 1.93 -3.20
CA TYR A 80 -3.96 3.04 -2.44
C TYR A 80 -4.09 2.84 -0.93
N SER A 81 -3.18 3.45 -0.18
CA SER A 81 -3.39 3.71 1.25
C SER A 81 -4.33 4.90 1.41
N LEU A 82 -4.92 5.07 2.59
CA LEU A 82 -5.75 6.23 2.92
C LEU A 82 -4.91 7.29 3.66
N GLU A 83 -5.30 8.55 3.53
CA GLU A 83 -4.81 9.62 4.39
C GLU A 83 -5.47 9.48 5.76
N ASN A 84 -4.68 9.65 6.85
CA ASN A 84 -5.20 9.53 8.21
C ASN A 84 -5.63 10.90 8.76
N SER A 85 -6.68 10.89 9.57
CA SER A 85 -7.11 12.00 10.41
C SER A 85 -7.32 11.52 11.84
N TYR A 86 -7.25 12.46 12.81
CA TYR A 86 -7.32 12.16 14.23
C TYR A 86 -8.21 13.15 14.99
N SER A 87 -8.70 14.19 14.32
CA SER A 87 -9.50 15.27 14.90
C SER A 87 -10.66 15.70 14.01
N LYS A 88 -11.61 16.44 14.59
CA LYS A 88 -12.68 17.10 13.85
C LYS A 88 -12.11 18.10 12.84
N GLU A 89 -11.09 18.85 13.26
CA GLU A 89 -10.42 19.86 12.46
C GLU A 89 -9.82 19.27 11.18
N ASP A 90 -9.18 18.09 11.26
CA ASP A 90 -8.63 17.38 10.10
C ASP A 90 -9.74 17.04 9.09
N LEU A 91 -10.91 16.62 9.56
CA LEU A 91 -12.05 16.30 8.69
C LEU A 91 -12.64 17.56 8.02
N LEU A 92 -12.77 18.66 8.76
CA LEU A 92 -13.23 19.94 8.21
C LEU A 92 -12.26 20.52 7.19
N ASP A 93 -10.96 20.41 7.45
CA ASP A 93 -9.92 20.80 6.48
C ASP A 93 -9.97 19.94 5.22
N TRP A 94 -10.23 18.63 5.37
CA TRP A 94 -10.43 17.74 4.23
C TRP A 94 -11.67 18.11 3.44
N GLU A 95 -12.82 18.32 4.08
CA GLU A 95 -14.07 18.78 3.44
C GLU A 95 -13.83 20.07 2.65
N THR A 96 -13.21 21.08 3.27
CA THR A 96 -12.85 22.34 2.59
C THR A 96 -11.95 22.14 1.37
N ARG A 97 -11.04 21.16 1.42
CA ARG A 97 -10.16 20.84 0.28
C ARG A 97 -10.93 20.21 -0.88
N ILE A 98 -11.86 19.27 -0.60
CA ILE A 98 -12.62 18.60 -1.65
C ILE A 98 -13.68 19.51 -2.27
N GLU A 99 -14.36 20.35 -1.49
CA GLU A 99 -15.34 21.32 -1.98
C GLU A 99 -14.77 22.32 -3.00
N LYS A 100 -13.47 22.65 -2.89
CA LYS A 100 -12.77 23.49 -3.88
C LYS A 100 -12.54 22.80 -5.22
N LEU A 101 -12.68 21.48 -5.30
CA LEU A 101 -12.32 20.68 -6.47
C LEU A 101 -13.54 20.12 -7.20
N ILE A 102 -14.70 20.08 -6.55
CA ILE A 102 -15.95 19.54 -7.10
C ILE A 102 -17.09 20.53 -6.92
N ASP A 103 -18.13 20.34 -7.71
CA ASP A 103 -19.36 21.12 -7.64
C ASP A 103 -20.48 20.33 -6.97
N GLY A 104 -21.41 21.04 -6.33
CA GLY A 104 -22.60 20.47 -5.69
C GLY A 104 -22.37 19.99 -4.26
N ASP A 105 -23.47 19.55 -3.63
CA ASP A 105 -23.46 19.08 -2.26
C ASP A 105 -22.68 17.75 -2.14
N VAL A 106 -21.91 17.62 -1.07
CA VAL A 106 -21.13 16.43 -0.77
C VAL A 106 -21.85 15.61 0.28
N GLN A 107 -22.09 14.34 -0.02
CA GLN A 107 -22.53 13.34 0.95
C GLN A 107 -21.41 12.35 1.21
N PHE A 108 -21.40 11.75 2.39
CA PHE A 108 -20.37 10.82 2.81
C PHE A 108 -20.95 9.43 3.09
N THR A 109 -20.18 8.40 2.78
CA THR A 109 -20.41 7.04 3.28
C THR A 109 -19.39 6.76 4.38
N CYS A 110 -19.87 6.47 5.59
CA CYS A 110 -19.06 6.07 6.73
C CYS A 110 -19.04 4.56 6.83
N GLU A 111 -17.85 3.98 6.86
CA GLU A 111 -17.61 2.54 6.98
C GLU A 111 -16.61 2.29 8.11
N LEU A 112 -16.68 1.14 8.77
CA LEU A 112 -15.64 0.77 9.73
C LEU A 112 -14.33 0.45 9.02
N LYS A 113 -13.23 0.83 9.63
CA LYS A 113 -11.89 0.49 9.18
C LYS A 113 -11.48 -0.83 9.81
N TYR A 114 -11.72 -1.92 9.07
CA TYR A 114 -11.39 -3.27 9.53
C TYR A 114 -9.88 -3.44 9.58
N ASP A 115 -9.38 -4.10 10.63
CA ASP A 115 -7.96 -4.36 10.82
C ASP A 115 -7.60 -5.80 10.44
N GLY A 116 -7.10 -5.98 9.21
CA GLY A 116 -6.83 -7.27 8.61
C GLY A 116 -5.79 -7.23 7.51
N ALA A 117 -5.99 -8.06 6.49
CA ALA A 117 -5.17 -8.14 5.29
C ALA A 117 -5.99 -7.73 4.06
N SER A 118 -5.62 -6.62 3.43
CA SER A 118 -6.32 -6.12 2.24
C SER A 118 -6.17 -7.05 1.04
N ILE A 119 -7.28 -7.28 0.34
CA ILE A 119 -7.41 -8.18 -0.78
C ILE A 119 -8.18 -7.53 -1.94
N SER A 120 -7.83 -7.87 -3.16
CA SER A 120 -8.62 -7.60 -4.38
C SER A 120 -9.08 -8.92 -4.98
N LEU A 121 -10.37 -9.05 -5.20
CA LEU A 121 -11.02 -10.22 -5.79
C LEU A 121 -11.53 -9.85 -7.18
N THR A 122 -11.11 -10.59 -8.21
CA THR A 122 -11.60 -10.42 -9.58
C THR A 122 -12.66 -11.46 -9.89
N TYR A 123 -13.80 -10.98 -10.38
CA TYR A 123 -14.89 -11.82 -10.85
C TYR A 123 -15.09 -11.63 -12.36
N GLU A 124 -15.25 -12.75 -13.06
CA GLU A 124 -15.60 -12.80 -14.47
C GLU A 124 -16.83 -13.68 -14.64
N GLN A 125 -17.87 -13.16 -15.30
CA GLN A 125 -19.17 -13.84 -15.47
C GLN A 125 -19.72 -14.39 -14.14
N GLY A 126 -19.53 -13.63 -13.06
CA GLY A 126 -19.96 -13.98 -11.71
C GLY A 126 -19.12 -15.05 -11.01
N LYS A 127 -18.03 -15.52 -11.57
CA LYS A 127 -17.14 -16.52 -10.98
C LYS A 127 -15.87 -15.87 -10.44
N LEU A 128 -15.40 -16.29 -9.25
CA LEU A 128 -14.12 -15.87 -8.71
C LEU A 128 -12.98 -16.47 -9.54
N VAL A 129 -12.25 -15.61 -10.24
CA VAL A 129 -11.10 -16.03 -11.08
C VAL A 129 -9.76 -15.71 -10.44
N LYS A 130 -9.68 -14.65 -9.62
CA LYS A 130 -8.42 -14.20 -9.06
C LYS A 130 -8.61 -13.53 -7.69
N ALA A 131 -7.63 -13.76 -6.79
CA ALA A 131 -7.52 -13.05 -5.51
C ALA A 131 -6.07 -12.64 -5.28
N VAL A 132 -5.82 -11.33 -5.11
CA VAL A 132 -4.47 -10.75 -5.04
C VAL A 132 -4.34 -9.89 -3.79
N THR A 133 -3.30 -10.13 -2.98
CA THR A 133 -3.01 -9.28 -1.81
C THR A 133 -2.63 -7.87 -2.25
N ARG A 134 -2.79 -6.86 -1.37
CA ARG A 134 -2.42 -5.47 -1.70
C ARG A 134 -0.96 -5.32 -2.17
N GLY A 135 -0.03 -6.05 -1.56
CA GLY A 135 1.39 -5.92 -1.85
C GLY A 135 1.88 -4.48 -1.64
N ASP A 136 2.56 -3.92 -2.65
CA ASP A 136 3.02 -2.53 -2.66
C ASP A 136 1.96 -1.54 -3.21
N GLY A 137 0.77 -2.05 -3.53
CA GLY A 137 -0.34 -1.32 -4.12
C GLY A 137 -0.36 -1.35 -5.65
N PHE A 138 0.74 -1.65 -6.33
CA PHE A 138 0.79 -1.85 -7.79
C PHE A 138 0.67 -3.33 -8.15
N GLN A 139 1.22 -4.20 -7.32
CA GLN A 139 1.22 -5.64 -7.49
C GLN A 139 1.20 -6.35 -6.14
N GLY A 140 0.69 -7.57 -6.11
CA GLY A 140 0.58 -8.38 -4.91
C GLY A 140 0.71 -9.86 -5.21
N ASP A 141 0.63 -10.69 -4.17
CA ASP A 141 0.74 -12.14 -4.28
C ASP A 141 -0.61 -12.75 -4.69
N ASN A 142 -0.59 -13.67 -5.66
CA ASN A 142 -1.75 -14.45 -6.08
C ASN A 142 -2.09 -15.50 -5.02
N VAL A 143 -3.09 -15.23 -4.21
CA VAL A 143 -3.57 -16.11 -3.14
C VAL A 143 -4.91 -16.77 -3.44
N THR A 144 -5.26 -16.90 -4.72
CA THR A 144 -6.58 -17.37 -5.18
C THR A 144 -6.94 -18.73 -4.58
N ALA A 145 -6.01 -19.70 -4.54
CA ALA A 145 -6.24 -21.02 -3.97
C ALA A 145 -6.61 -20.95 -2.48
N ASN A 146 -5.93 -20.07 -1.73
CA ASN A 146 -6.17 -19.86 -0.31
C ASN A 146 -7.50 -19.14 -0.06
N VAL A 147 -7.79 -18.07 -0.82
CA VAL A 147 -9.04 -17.31 -0.68
C VAL A 147 -10.27 -18.14 -1.03
N LYS A 148 -10.17 -19.06 -1.98
CA LYS A 148 -11.27 -20.00 -2.31
C LYS A 148 -11.71 -20.85 -1.11
N THR A 149 -10.84 -21.08 -0.11
CA THR A 149 -11.19 -21.81 1.11
C THR A 149 -11.98 -20.96 2.12
N ILE A 150 -11.95 -19.64 2.00
CA ILE A 150 -12.65 -18.71 2.90
C ILE A 150 -14.14 -18.75 2.59
N LYS A 151 -14.92 -19.23 3.54
CA LYS A 151 -16.33 -19.57 3.33
C LYS A 151 -17.24 -18.36 3.09
N SER A 152 -16.88 -17.18 3.61
CA SER A 152 -17.59 -15.91 3.37
C SER A 152 -17.35 -15.32 1.96
N VAL A 153 -16.40 -15.86 1.18
CA VAL A 153 -16.15 -15.43 -0.21
C VAL A 153 -17.01 -16.27 -1.16
N PRO A 154 -17.97 -15.70 -1.91
CA PRO A 154 -18.76 -16.44 -2.89
C PRO A 154 -17.87 -16.86 -4.08
N LEU A 155 -17.86 -18.16 -4.43
CA LEU A 155 -17.15 -18.63 -5.63
C LEU A 155 -17.97 -18.37 -6.90
N GLN A 156 -19.29 -18.23 -6.76
CA GLN A 156 -20.25 -17.91 -7.80
C GLN A 156 -21.25 -16.90 -7.24
N LEU A 157 -21.44 -15.79 -7.95
CA LEU A 157 -22.40 -14.74 -7.58
C LEU A 157 -23.84 -15.07 -7.99
N LYS A 158 -24.78 -14.36 -7.41
CA LYS A 158 -26.21 -14.42 -7.71
C LYS A 158 -26.71 -13.06 -8.20
N GLY A 159 -27.74 -13.06 -9.05
CA GLY A 159 -28.38 -11.83 -9.52
C GLY A 159 -27.72 -11.24 -10.78
N ASP A 160 -27.92 -9.94 -10.98
CA ASP A 160 -27.44 -9.19 -12.13
C ASP A 160 -26.13 -8.45 -11.74
N PHE A 161 -25.03 -8.91 -12.26
CA PHE A 161 -23.67 -8.42 -11.99
C PHE A 161 -22.94 -8.08 -13.29
N PRO A 162 -21.92 -7.16 -13.25
CA PRO A 162 -21.10 -6.85 -14.40
C PRO A 162 -20.33 -8.07 -14.90
N GLU A 163 -20.04 -8.11 -16.20
CA GLU A 163 -19.30 -9.23 -16.82
C GLU A 163 -17.93 -9.42 -16.18
N VAL A 164 -17.19 -8.32 -15.94
CA VAL A 164 -15.88 -8.31 -15.28
C VAL A 164 -15.79 -7.15 -14.31
N PHE A 165 -15.38 -7.42 -13.08
CA PHE A 165 -15.13 -6.38 -12.07
C PHE A 165 -14.20 -6.90 -10.98
N ASP A 166 -13.59 -5.96 -10.26
CA ASP A 166 -12.88 -6.23 -9.01
C ASP A 166 -13.70 -5.75 -7.81
N ILE A 167 -13.65 -6.49 -6.72
CA ILE A 167 -14.15 -6.04 -5.42
C ILE A 167 -13.03 -6.14 -4.38
N ARG A 168 -12.87 -5.10 -3.58
CA ARG A 168 -11.84 -5.03 -2.55
C ARG A 168 -12.45 -5.21 -1.18
N GLY A 169 -11.69 -5.85 -0.32
CA GLY A 169 -12.08 -6.13 1.05
C GLY A 169 -10.90 -6.30 1.98
N GLU A 170 -11.23 -6.65 3.21
CA GLU A 170 -10.28 -6.99 4.25
C GLU A 170 -10.51 -8.43 4.71
N ILE A 171 -9.45 -9.25 4.70
CA ILE A 171 -9.49 -10.57 5.32
C ILE A 171 -9.19 -10.37 6.79
N VAL A 172 -10.16 -10.74 7.63
CA VAL A 172 -10.09 -10.64 9.08
C VAL A 172 -10.13 -12.02 9.73
N LEU A 173 -9.66 -12.09 10.96
CA LEU A 173 -9.80 -13.26 11.81
C LEU A 173 -10.66 -12.85 13.01
N PRO A 174 -11.92 -13.34 13.11
CA PRO A 174 -12.79 -13.07 14.26
C PRO A 174 -12.17 -13.50 15.59
N PHE A 175 -12.49 -12.77 16.68
CA PHE A 175 -11.91 -13.01 18.01
C PHE A 175 -12.15 -14.43 18.50
N ASP A 176 -13.36 -14.98 18.35
CA ASP A 176 -13.66 -16.35 18.78
C ASP A 176 -12.75 -17.37 18.08
N GLY A 177 -12.58 -17.21 16.77
CA GLY A 177 -11.69 -18.06 16.00
C GLY A 177 -10.23 -17.90 16.38
N PHE A 178 -9.78 -16.66 16.61
CA PHE A 178 -8.43 -16.36 17.09
C PHE A 178 -8.14 -16.96 18.46
N ASN A 179 -9.07 -16.82 19.40
CA ASN A 179 -8.95 -17.36 20.75
C ASN A 179 -8.89 -18.89 20.72
N LYS A 180 -9.78 -19.55 19.97
CA LYS A 180 -9.76 -20.98 19.80
C LYS A 180 -8.44 -21.50 19.20
N MET A 181 -7.93 -20.83 18.16
CA MET A 181 -6.63 -21.19 17.57
C MET A 181 -5.49 -21.05 18.59
N ASN A 182 -5.56 -20.08 19.50
CA ASN A 182 -4.56 -19.92 20.56
C ASN A 182 -4.70 -20.98 21.65
N GLU A 183 -5.90 -21.35 22.03
CA GLU A 183 -6.15 -22.47 22.96
C GLU A 183 -5.56 -23.77 22.41
N ASP A 184 -5.85 -24.10 21.14
CA ASP A 184 -5.31 -25.30 20.47
C ASP A 184 -3.77 -25.30 20.44
N ARG A 185 -3.13 -24.14 20.21
CA ARG A 185 -1.65 -24.01 20.20
C ARG A 185 -1.05 -24.20 21.60
N ILE A 186 -1.66 -23.60 22.61
CA ILE A 186 -1.22 -23.73 24.01
C ILE A 186 -1.31 -25.20 24.45
N GLU A 187 -2.40 -25.90 24.06
CA GLU A 187 -2.60 -27.31 24.40
C GLU A 187 -1.48 -28.20 23.86
N ILE A 188 -0.95 -27.90 22.67
CA ILE A 188 0.17 -28.63 22.06
C ILE A 188 1.55 -28.08 22.43
N GLY A 189 1.63 -27.07 23.33
CA GLY A 189 2.87 -26.47 23.81
C GLY A 189 3.52 -25.47 22.86
N GLU A 190 2.77 -24.93 21.90
CA GLU A 190 3.26 -23.89 21.00
C GLU A 190 2.92 -22.48 21.52
N GLU A 191 3.75 -21.50 21.14
CA GLU A 191 3.50 -20.08 21.46
C GLU A 191 2.19 -19.60 20.81
N PRO A 192 1.31 -18.90 21.54
CA PRO A 192 0.08 -18.36 20.98
C PRO A 192 0.37 -17.28 19.94
N TYR A 193 -0.53 -17.10 18.99
CA TYR A 193 -0.53 -15.95 18.08
C TYR A 193 -0.81 -14.67 18.88
N ARG A 194 -0.16 -13.58 18.51
CA ARG A 194 -0.20 -12.33 19.27
C ARG A 194 -1.27 -11.35 18.83
N ASN A 195 -1.69 -11.41 17.57
CA ASN A 195 -2.56 -10.39 16.97
C ASN A 195 -3.40 -11.00 15.82
N PRO A 196 -4.75 -10.80 15.81
CA PRO A 196 -5.62 -11.34 14.77
C PRO A 196 -5.24 -10.90 13.36
N ARG A 197 -4.91 -9.61 13.15
CA ARG A 197 -4.50 -9.07 11.86
C ARG A 197 -3.27 -9.78 11.29
N ASN A 198 -2.19 -9.88 12.08
CA ASN A 198 -0.96 -10.55 11.64
C ASN A 198 -1.19 -12.03 11.39
N THR A 199 -2.04 -12.66 12.18
CA THR A 199 -2.43 -14.07 12.01
C THR A 199 -3.25 -14.26 10.74
N ALA A 200 -4.19 -13.37 10.42
CA ALA A 200 -4.94 -13.39 9.17
C ALA A 200 -4.01 -13.24 7.96
N SER A 201 -3.13 -12.24 7.98
CA SER A 201 -2.16 -11.98 6.91
C SER A 201 -1.19 -13.16 6.70
N GLY A 202 -0.66 -13.74 7.79
CA GLY A 202 0.20 -14.92 7.75
C GLY A 202 -0.53 -16.15 7.23
N SER A 203 -1.80 -16.32 7.61
CA SER A 203 -2.65 -17.43 7.15
C SER A 203 -2.87 -17.41 5.64
N LEU A 204 -3.10 -16.24 5.05
CA LEU A 204 -3.25 -16.09 3.61
C LEU A 204 -2.01 -16.51 2.81
N LYS A 205 -0.83 -16.50 3.44
CA LYS A 205 0.45 -16.81 2.80
C LYS A 205 0.96 -18.22 3.13
N LEU A 206 0.14 -19.07 3.74
CA LEU A 206 0.46 -20.48 3.91
C LEU A 206 0.52 -21.17 2.54
N GLN A 207 1.52 -22.02 2.36
CA GLN A 207 1.73 -22.72 1.09
C GLN A 207 0.66 -23.81 0.84
N ASP A 208 0.14 -24.40 1.90
CA ASP A 208 -0.92 -25.41 1.83
C ASP A 208 -2.28 -24.79 2.09
N SER A 209 -3.13 -24.76 1.07
CA SER A 209 -4.49 -24.23 1.18
C SER A 209 -5.41 -25.08 2.10
N ALA A 210 -5.05 -26.36 2.37
CA ALA A 210 -5.77 -27.17 3.37
C ALA A 210 -5.56 -26.65 4.79
N GLU A 211 -4.38 -26.13 5.10
CA GLU A 211 -4.11 -25.48 6.38
C GLU A 211 -4.85 -24.13 6.50
N VAL A 212 -5.01 -23.40 5.38
CA VAL A 212 -5.82 -22.17 5.35
C VAL A 212 -7.30 -22.49 5.60
N ALA A 213 -7.82 -23.56 5.00
CA ALA A 213 -9.22 -23.99 5.15
C ALA A 213 -9.62 -24.28 6.60
N LYS A 214 -8.67 -24.67 7.48
CA LYS A 214 -8.89 -24.89 8.90
C LYS A 214 -9.00 -23.61 9.72
N ARG A 215 -8.61 -22.46 9.13
CA ARG A 215 -8.59 -21.18 9.82
C ARG A 215 -9.90 -20.43 9.59
N PRO A 216 -10.56 -19.91 10.64
CA PRO A 216 -11.85 -19.24 10.53
C PRO A 216 -11.71 -17.81 10.02
N LEU A 217 -11.12 -17.67 8.82
CA LEU A 217 -10.96 -16.37 8.15
C LEU A 217 -12.29 -15.91 7.55
N GLU A 218 -12.51 -14.61 7.60
CA GLU A 218 -13.62 -13.94 6.94
C GLU A 218 -13.14 -12.85 6.00
N CYS A 219 -13.91 -12.55 4.95
CA CYS A 219 -13.65 -11.47 4.01
C CYS A 219 -14.79 -10.46 4.07
N LEU A 220 -14.47 -9.23 4.51
CA LEU A 220 -15.41 -8.11 4.59
C LEU A 220 -15.15 -7.17 3.42
N LEU A 221 -16.16 -7.03 2.52
CA LEU A 221 -16.01 -6.30 1.27
C LEU A 221 -16.48 -4.84 1.45
N TYR A 222 -15.76 -3.89 0.84
CA TYR A 222 -16.01 -2.46 1.05
C TYR A 222 -15.84 -1.58 -0.20
N ASN A 223 -15.39 -2.11 -1.35
CA ASN A 223 -15.20 -1.26 -2.52
C ASN A 223 -15.29 -2.03 -3.83
N LEU A 224 -16.22 -1.63 -4.71
CA LEU A 224 -16.34 -2.11 -6.08
C LEU A 224 -15.46 -1.27 -7.02
N THR A 225 -14.77 -1.92 -7.94
CA THR A 225 -13.96 -1.27 -8.97
C THR A 225 -14.16 -1.95 -10.32
N GLY A 226 -14.32 -1.16 -11.37
CA GLY A 226 -14.57 -1.67 -12.72
C GLY A 226 -15.30 -0.65 -13.58
N THR A 227 -15.61 -1.04 -14.80
CA THR A 227 -16.41 -0.25 -15.73
C THR A 227 -17.85 -0.76 -15.73
N ASN A 228 -18.82 0.12 -15.97
CA ASN A 228 -20.25 -0.23 -16.11
C ASN A 228 -20.81 -1.01 -14.90
N LEU A 229 -20.44 -0.60 -13.69
CA LEU A 229 -20.92 -1.23 -12.44
C LEU A 229 -22.43 -1.05 -12.22
N GLY A 230 -23.09 -0.15 -12.95
CA GLY A 230 -24.53 0.15 -12.83
C GLY A 230 -24.92 0.73 -11.48
N VAL A 231 -24.00 1.45 -10.81
CA VAL A 231 -24.18 2.15 -9.54
C VAL A 231 -23.66 3.57 -9.64
N SER A 232 -24.26 4.49 -8.88
CA SER A 232 -23.93 5.91 -8.88
C SER A 232 -23.25 6.38 -7.61
N SER A 233 -23.34 5.58 -6.53
CA SER A 233 -22.82 5.94 -5.23
C SER A 233 -22.10 4.79 -4.53
N GLN A 234 -21.24 5.13 -3.57
CA GLN A 234 -20.52 4.19 -2.71
C GLN A 234 -21.52 3.35 -1.89
N PHE A 235 -22.53 4.00 -1.32
CA PHE A 235 -23.52 3.31 -0.49
C PHE A 235 -24.34 2.31 -1.32
N GLU A 236 -24.78 2.70 -2.52
CA GLU A 236 -25.44 1.80 -3.47
C GLU A 236 -24.56 0.62 -3.88
N SER A 237 -23.23 0.86 -4.04
CA SER A 237 -22.26 -0.19 -4.35
C SER A 237 -22.19 -1.26 -3.27
N LEU A 238 -22.26 -0.86 -1.98
CA LEU A 238 -22.29 -1.79 -0.85
C LEU A 238 -23.58 -2.62 -0.83
N GLU A 239 -24.74 -1.99 -1.06
CA GLU A 239 -26.02 -2.69 -1.13
C GLU A 239 -26.06 -3.70 -2.28
N LYS A 240 -25.57 -3.30 -3.47
CA LYS A 240 -25.50 -4.17 -4.65
C LYS A 240 -24.57 -5.36 -4.42
N ALA A 241 -23.37 -5.11 -3.85
CA ALA A 241 -22.44 -6.18 -3.51
C ALA A 241 -23.08 -7.18 -2.52
N ARG A 242 -23.84 -6.71 -1.54
CA ARG A 242 -24.60 -7.56 -0.61
C ARG A 242 -25.63 -8.40 -1.35
N ALA A 243 -26.36 -7.83 -2.30
CA ALA A 243 -27.34 -8.54 -3.11
C ALA A 243 -26.72 -9.62 -4.00
N TRP A 244 -25.46 -9.45 -4.43
CA TRP A 244 -24.71 -10.47 -5.20
C TRP A 244 -24.20 -11.63 -4.34
N GLY A 245 -24.29 -11.52 -3.01
CA GLY A 245 -23.92 -12.57 -2.07
C GLY A 245 -22.60 -12.35 -1.34
N PHE A 246 -22.03 -11.15 -1.40
CA PHE A 246 -20.83 -10.81 -0.63
C PHE A 246 -21.18 -10.52 0.84
N LYS A 247 -20.26 -10.87 1.74
CA LYS A 247 -20.33 -10.43 3.14
C LYS A 247 -19.88 -8.95 3.21
N VAL A 248 -20.87 -8.06 3.18
CA VAL A 248 -20.69 -6.62 3.34
C VAL A 248 -21.31 -6.22 4.67
N PRO A 249 -20.55 -5.68 5.63
CA PRO A 249 -21.08 -5.28 6.94
C PRO A 249 -22.23 -4.28 6.82
N THR A 250 -23.26 -4.47 7.63
CA THR A 250 -24.48 -3.63 7.61
C THR A 250 -24.33 -2.32 8.37
N VAL A 251 -23.20 -2.10 9.01
CA VAL A 251 -22.93 -0.94 9.88
C VAL A 251 -22.63 0.35 9.11
N ALA A 252 -22.43 0.27 7.79
CA ALA A 252 -22.18 1.48 6.98
C ALA A 252 -23.36 2.46 7.05
N LYS A 253 -23.06 3.76 7.18
CA LYS A 253 -24.06 4.83 7.30
C LYS A 253 -23.83 5.91 6.24
N LEU A 254 -24.91 6.38 5.61
CA LEU A 254 -24.89 7.59 4.79
C LEU A 254 -24.93 8.81 5.72
N ALA A 255 -24.04 9.76 5.52
CA ALA A 255 -23.92 11.01 6.26
C ALA A 255 -24.02 12.21 5.32
N HIS A 256 -24.71 13.27 5.76
CA HIS A 256 -24.96 14.48 4.97
C HIS A 256 -24.07 15.65 5.39
N SER A 257 -23.34 15.49 6.49
CA SER A 257 -22.45 16.51 7.04
C SER A 257 -21.30 15.88 7.82
N ILE A 258 -20.26 16.65 8.12
CA ILE A 258 -19.17 16.21 9.03
C ILE A 258 -19.68 15.98 10.45
N ASP A 259 -20.74 16.65 10.88
CA ASP A 259 -21.31 16.38 12.21
C ASP A 259 -21.98 14.97 12.24
N ASP A 260 -22.68 14.55 11.18
CA ASP A 260 -23.20 13.16 11.07
C ASP A 260 -22.05 12.13 11.04
N VAL A 261 -20.94 12.46 10.36
CA VAL A 261 -19.73 11.63 10.35
C VAL A 261 -19.18 11.47 11.76
N LEU A 262 -19.10 12.56 12.52
CA LEU A 262 -18.61 12.56 13.90
C LEU A 262 -19.53 11.78 14.86
N GLU A 263 -20.85 11.84 14.66
CA GLU A 263 -21.77 10.98 15.42
C GLU A 263 -21.45 9.49 15.19
N PHE A 264 -21.24 9.09 13.95
CA PHE A 264 -20.85 7.72 13.62
C PHE A 264 -19.50 7.33 14.23
N ILE A 265 -18.50 8.21 14.14
CA ILE A 265 -17.18 8.00 14.74
C ILE A 265 -17.29 7.84 16.25
N ASN A 266 -17.98 8.76 16.96
CA ASN A 266 -18.12 8.72 18.41
C ASN A 266 -18.87 7.48 18.89
N TYR A 267 -19.89 7.06 18.15
CA TYR A 267 -20.62 5.83 18.46
C TYR A 267 -19.68 4.62 18.41
N TRP A 268 -18.90 4.48 17.32
CA TRP A 268 -18.06 3.31 17.12
C TRP A 268 -16.75 3.36 17.93
N ASP A 269 -16.26 4.52 18.33
CA ASP A 269 -15.12 4.62 19.26
C ASP A 269 -15.44 3.95 20.62
N ILE A 270 -16.73 3.97 21.01
CA ILE A 270 -17.21 3.31 22.23
C ILE A 270 -17.56 1.84 21.95
N HIS A 271 -18.33 1.56 20.87
CA HIS A 271 -18.94 0.25 20.62
C HIS A 271 -18.08 -0.69 19.77
N ARG A 272 -16.89 -0.29 19.33
CA ARG A 272 -16.00 -1.17 18.54
C ARG A 272 -15.62 -2.46 19.24
N HIS A 273 -15.63 -2.47 20.58
CA HIS A 273 -15.33 -3.65 21.39
C HIS A 273 -16.44 -4.70 21.40
N ASP A 274 -17.64 -4.34 20.93
CA ASP A 274 -18.78 -5.25 20.77
C ASP A 274 -18.71 -6.02 19.44
N LEU A 275 -17.79 -5.63 18.54
CA LEU A 275 -17.61 -6.28 17.23
C LEU A 275 -16.83 -7.60 17.37
N PRO A 276 -17.10 -8.60 16.51
CA PRO A 276 -16.39 -9.87 16.54
C PRO A 276 -14.96 -9.80 15.94
N TYR A 277 -14.52 -8.65 15.46
CA TYR A 277 -13.23 -8.43 14.80
C TYR A 277 -12.65 -7.06 15.13
N GLU A 278 -11.34 -6.91 14.99
CA GLU A 278 -10.64 -5.65 15.25
C GLU A 278 -10.99 -4.57 14.21
N THR A 279 -11.15 -3.33 14.72
CA THR A 279 -11.33 -2.12 13.92
C THR A 279 -10.46 -1.00 14.49
N ASP A 280 -9.76 -0.28 13.63
CA ASP A 280 -8.81 0.77 14.04
C ASP A 280 -9.31 2.20 13.75
N GLY A 281 -10.54 2.33 13.25
CA GLY A 281 -11.13 3.62 12.92
C GLY A 281 -12.36 3.54 12.04
N VAL A 282 -12.62 4.64 11.37
CA VAL A 282 -13.71 4.82 10.40
C VAL A 282 -13.12 5.29 9.08
N VAL A 283 -13.59 4.74 7.96
CA VAL A 283 -13.29 5.24 6.62
C VAL A 283 -14.45 6.10 6.16
N VAL A 284 -14.19 7.37 5.92
CA VAL A 284 -15.14 8.34 5.38
C VAL A 284 -14.86 8.50 3.90
N LYS A 285 -15.85 8.25 3.05
CA LYS A 285 -15.74 8.35 1.59
C LYS A 285 -16.78 9.31 1.06
N VAL A 286 -16.41 10.12 0.07
CA VAL A 286 -17.41 10.86 -0.73
C VAL A 286 -18.35 9.87 -1.38
N ASN A 287 -19.66 10.03 -1.19
CA ASN A 287 -20.65 9.03 -1.59
C ASN A 287 -20.84 8.94 -3.11
N SER A 288 -20.84 10.06 -3.84
CA SER A 288 -21.01 10.07 -5.30
C SER A 288 -19.75 9.51 -6.00
N LEU A 289 -19.91 8.45 -6.81
CA LEU A 289 -18.81 7.87 -7.59
C LEU A 289 -18.32 8.85 -8.66
N GLN A 290 -19.17 9.68 -9.21
CA GLN A 290 -18.80 10.75 -10.14
C GLN A 290 -17.87 11.76 -9.44
N GLN A 291 -18.23 12.22 -8.24
CA GLN A 291 -17.38 13.14 -7.46
C GLN A 291 -16.06 12.47 -7.05
N GLN A 292 -16.06 11.18 -6.71
CA GLN A 292 -14.82 10.43 -6.45
C GLN A 292 -13.88 10.45 -7.66
N GLU A 293 -14.42 10.23 -8.85
CA GLU A 293 -13.65 10.28 -10.09
C GLU A 293 -13.11 11.68 -10.38
N GLU A 294 -13.91 12.73 -10.12
CA GLU A 294 -13.50 14.14 -10.27
C GLU A 294 -12.37 14.51 -9.31
N LEU A 295 -12.45 14.10 -8.06
CA LEU A 295 -11.44 14.32 -7.04
C LEU A 295 -10.15 13.56 -7.34
N GLY A 296 -10.26 12.35 -7.82
CA GLY A 296 -9.13 11.50 -8.20
C GLY A 296 -8.20 11.18 -7.04
N PHE A 297 -6.90 11.09 -7.35
CA PHE A 297 -5.89 10.58 -6.43
C PHE A 297 -4.70 11.55 -6.31
N THR A 298 -4.02 11.48 -5.18
CA THR A 298 -2.64 11.94 -5.01
C THR A 298 -1.67 10.81 -5.36
N ALA A 299 -0.37 11.07 -5.29
CA ALA A 299 0.63 10.00 -5.44
C ALA A 299 0.49 8.88 -4.38
N LYS A 300 -0.13 9.15 -3.23
CA LYS A 300 -0.18 8.24 -2.08
C LYS A 300 -1.59 7.76 -1.71
N ALA A 301 -2.61 8.59 -1.92
CA ALA A 301 -3.95 8.33 -1.41
C ALA A 301 -5.05 8.89 -2.34
N PRO A 302 -6.28 8.35 -2.31
CA PRO A 302 -7.44 8.99 -2.93
C PRO A 302 -7.75 10.31 -2.21
N ARG A 303 -8.16 11.35 -2.95
CA ARG A 303 -8.61 12.61 -2.34
C ARG A 303 -10.02 12.52 -1.75
N TRP A 304 -10.81 11.58 -2.25
CA TRP A 304 -12.21 11.37 -1.90
C TRP A 304 -12.44 10.46 -0.69
N ALA A 305 -11.39 9.98 -0.03
CA ALA A 305 -11.51 9.14 1.15
C ALA A 305 -10.48 9.53 2.23
N MET A 306 -10.94 9.48 3.48
CA MET A 306 -10.17 9.78 4.68
C MET A 306 -10.36 8.66 5.70
N ALA A 307 -9.28 8.22 6.34
CA ALA A 307 -9.33 7.28 7.44
C ALA A 307 -9.24 8.05 8.78
N TYR A 308 -10.36 8.13 9.49
CA TYR A 308 -10.34 8.64 10.87
C TYR A 308 -9.92 7.51 11.80
N LYS A 309 -8.83 7.70 12.50
CA LYS A 309 -8.28 6.73 13.45
C LYS A 309 -8.87 6.96 14.84
N PHE A 310 -9.34 5.92 15.50
CA PHE A 310 -9.70 5.98 16.92
C PHE A 310 -8.49 6.33 17.77
N LYS A 311 -8.73 6.85 18.95
CA LYS A 311 -7.64 7.11 19.87
C LYS A 311 -6.91 5.81 20.18
N ALA A 312 -5.59 5.86 20.02
CA ALA A 312 -4.75 4.72 20.33
C ALA A 312 -4.75 4.45 21.84
N GLU A 313 -4.71 3.18 22.18
CA GLU A 313 -4.50 2.76 23.57
C GLU A 313 -3.15 3.30 24.06
N GLN A 314 -3.11 3.80 25.28
CA GLN A 314 -1.91 4.28 25.93
C GLN A 314 -1.62 3.45 27.17
N VAL A 315 -0.36 3.09 27.34
CA VAL A 315 0.11 2.38 28.52
C VAL A 315 1.29 3.11 29.13
N SER A 316 1.45 2.97 30.44
CA SER A 316 2.61 3.50 31.16
C SER A 316 3.63 2.40 31.39
N THR A 317 4.91 2.69 31.15
CA THR A 317 6.01 1.76 31.41
C THR A 317 7.31 2.51 31.72
N ARG A 318 8.28 1.80 32.34
CA ARG A 318 9.56 2.40 32.75
C ARG A 318 10.53 2.47 31.56
N LEU A 319 11.18 3.64 31.41
CA LEU A 319 12.28 3.87 30.48
C LEU A 319 13.59 3.36 31.09
N ASN A 320 14.10 2.22 30.62
CA ASN A 320 15.31 1.58 31.14
C ASN A 320 16.60 2.22 30.60
N SER A 321 16.62 2.56 29.31
CA SER A 321 17.77 3.21 28.65
C SER A 321 17.38 3.84 27.32
N ILE A 322 18.25 4.69 26.78
CA ILE A 322 18.13 5.26 25.43
C ILE A 322 19.29 4.77 24.60
N THR A 323 18.99 4.20 23.43
CA THR A 323 19.96 3.82 22.41
C THR A 323 19.75 4.66 21.16
N TYR A 324 20.78 4.75 20.32
CA TYR A 324 20.74 5.58 19.13
C TYR A 324 20.99 4.72 17.88
N GLN A 325 20.16 4.87 16.87
CA GLN A 325 20.26 4.15 15.61
C GLN A 325 20.68 5.11 14.49
N VAL A 326 21.53 4.62 13.61
CA VAL A 326 22.00 5.37 12.43
C VAL A 326 21.21 4.92 11.21
N GLY A 327 20.47 5.85 10.59
CA GLY A 327 19.74 5.60 9.35
C GLY A 327 20.64 5.68 8.10
N ARG A 328 20.10 5.26 6.96
CA ARG A 328 20.81 5.25 5.66
C ARG A 328 21.36 6.62 5.21
N THR A 329 20.77 7.70 5.69
CA THR A 329 21.20 9.09 5.40
C THR A 329 22.10 9.68 6.47
N GLY A 330 22.54 8.85 7.45
CA GLY A 330 23.29 9.30 8.60
C GLY A 330 22.43 9.88 9.73
N ALA A 331 21.13 10.02 9.55
CA ALA A 331 20.21 10.54 10.58
C ALA A 331 20.26 9.66 11.84
N ILE A 332 20.42 10.31 13.01
CA ILE A 332 20.48 9.64 14.31
C ILE A 332 19.09 9.66 14.93
N THR A 333 18.54 8.46 15.15
CA THR A 333 17.22 8.29 15.79
C THR A 333 17.39 7.73 17.19
N PRO A 334 17.00 8.47 18.23
CA PRO A 334 16.99 7.94 19.60
C PRO A 334 15.82 6.98 19.80
N VAL A 335 16.09 5.85 20.48
CA VAL A 335 15.14 4.78 20.76
C VAL A 335 15.11 4.50 22.26
N ALA A 336 13.94 4.64 22.85
CA ALA A 336 13.68 4.24 24.24
C ALA A 336 13.66 2.71 24.35
N ASN A 337 14.45 2.13 25.23
CA ASN A 337 14.32 0.75 25.66
C ASN A 337 13.49 0.72 26.95
N LEU A 338 12.39 0.00 26.90
CA LEU A 338 11.33 0.03 27.89
C LEU A 338 11.28 -1.26 28.69
N GLU A 339 10.77 -1.20 29.91
CA GLU A 339 10.25 -2.38 30.57
C GLU A 339 9.15 -2.97 29.68
N PRO A 340 9.17 -4.29 29.41
CA PRO A 340 8.19 -4.90 28.51
C PRO A 340 6.76 -4.66 29.00
N VAL A 341 5.89 -4.14 28.13
CA VAL A 341 4.47 -3.86 28.42
C VAL A 341 3.58 -4.31 27.27
N GLU A 342 2.42 -4.86 27.59
CA GLU A 342 1.41 -5.20 26.60
C GLU A 342 0.70 -3.96 26.11
N LEU A 343 0.61 -3.79 24.78
CA LEU A 343 -0.06 -2.66 24.15
C LEU A 343 -0.64 -3.11 22.80
N ALA A 344 -1.97 -3.04 22.66
CA ALA A 344 -2.70 -3.44 21.46
C ALA A 344 -2.22 -4.83 20.96
N GLY A 345 -2.34 -5.84 21.82
CA GLY A 345 -2.05 -7.25 21.50
C GLY A 345 -0.59 -7.58 21.19
N THR A 346 0.37 -6.72 21.54
CA THR A 346 1.80 -7.03 21.39
C THR A 346 2.64 -6.53 22.56
N THR A 347 3.70 -7.24 22.89
CA THR A 347 4.66 -6.81 23.91
C THR A 347 5.59 -5.74 23.35
N VAL A 348 5.45 -4.51 23.82
CA VAL A 348 6.32 -3.37 23.46
C VAL A 348 7.53 -3.33 24.37
N LYS A 349 8.73 -3.35 23.79
CA LYS A 349 10.03 -3.25 24.49
C LYS A 349 10.83 -2.02 24.06
N ARG A 350 10.43 -1.37 22.94
CA ARG A 350 11.14 -0.23 22.36
C ARG A 350 10.16 0.75 21.78
N ALA A 351 10.45 2.05 21.92
CA ALA A 351 9.64 3.13 21.34
C ALA A 351 10.52 4.22 20.73
N SER A 352 10.03 4.90 19.69
CA SER A 352 10.74 6.03 19.10
C SER A 352 10.69 7.27 20.01
N LEU A 353 11.81 7.96 20.08
CA LEU A 353 11.94 9.29 20.69
C LEU A 353 12.13 10.38 19.62
N HIS A 354 11.98 10.04 18.36
CA HIS A 354 12.05 10.90 17.18
C HIS A 354 13.41 11.62 17.02
N ASN A 355 13.77 12.57 17.88
CA ASN A 355 14.97 13.40 17.79
C ASN A 355 15.32 14.03 19.16
N ALA A 356 16.39 14.82 19.20
CA ALA A 356 16.84 15.51 20.40
C ALA A 356 15.81 16.51 20.94
N ASP A 357 15.14 17.26 20.06
CA ASP A 357 14.16 18.28 20.44
C ASP A 357 12.95 17.68 21.17
N GLN A 358 12.54 16.46 20.77
CA GLN A 358 11.46 15.75 21.45
C GLN A 358 11.87 15.27 22.84
N ILE A 359 13.11 14.81 23.02
CA ILE A 359 13.65 14.42 24.34
C ILE A 359 13.67 15.64 25.26
N GLU A 360 14.15 16.78 24.77
CA GLU A 360 14.22 18.03 25.52
C GLU A 360 12.82 18.58 25.85
N LYS A 361 11.93 18.62 24.84
CA LYS A 361 10.55 19.11 25.00
C LYS A 361 9.76 18.36 26.09
N LEU A 362 9.96 17.04 26.16
CA LEU A 362 9.27 16.17 27.12
C LEU A 362 10.07 16.00 28.43
N ASP A 363 11.28 16.57 28.53
CA ASP A 363 12.22 16.38 29.65
C ASP A 363 12.35 14.89 30.02
N ILE A 364 12.54 14.02 28.98
CA ILE A 364 12.62 12.57 29.18
C ILE A 364 13.95 12.20 29.84
N ARG A 365 13.89 11.41 30.94
CA ARG A 365 15.06 10.92 31.66
C ARG A 365 15.02 9.42 31.84
N VAL A 366 16.17 8.80 31.85
CA VAL A 366 16.28 7.36 32.16
C VAL A 366 15.74 7.10 33.57
N GLY A 367 14.90 6.07 33.68
CA GLY A 367 14.18 5.73 34.92
C GLY A 367 12.77 6.30 35.03
N ASP A 368 12.37 7.24 34.17
CA ASP A 368 11.00 7.78 34.15
C ASP A 368 9.96 6.71 33.80
N MET A 369 8.76 6.88 34.35
CA MET A 369 7.55 6.26 33.82
C MET A 369 7.08 7.09 32.63
N VAL A 370 6.94 6.43 31.47
CA VAL A 370 6.61 7.09 30.21
C VAL A 370 5.32 6.53 29.63
N TYR A 371 4.51 7.41 29.04
CA TYR A 371 3.31 7.02 28.31
C TYR A 371 3.67 6.64 26.88
N VAL A 372 3.27 5.43 26.49
CA VAL A 372 3.56 4.83 25.19
C VAL A 372 2.27 4.59 24.44
N GLU A 373 2.23 4.97 23.18
CA GLU A 373 1.17 4.56 22.24
C GLU A 373 1.78 4.01 20.96
N LYS A 374 1.02 3.24 20.20
CA LYS A 374 1.39 2.85 18.83
C LYS A 374 0.89 3.89 17.84
N GLY A 375 1.80 4.67 17.27
CA GLY A 375 1.49 5.60 16.19
C GLY A 375 1.05 4.84 14.94
N GLY A 376 -0.21 5.06 14.48
CA GLY A 376 -0.79 4.31 13.39
C GLY A 376 -0.89 2.80 13.67
N GLU A 377 -0.95 2.42 14.94
CA GLU A 377 -1.03 1.05 15.48
C GLU A 377 0.18 0.14 15.16
N ILE A 378 1.26 0.69 14.62
CA ILE A 378 2.44 -0.09 14.20
C ILE A 378 3.68 0.29 15.01
N ILE A 379 4.05 1.58 15.06
CA ILE A 379 5.32 2.04 15.63
C ILE A 379 5.08 2.65 17.02
N PRO A 380 5.62 2.05 18.11
CA PRO A 380 5.53 2.63 19.43
C PRO A 380 6.30 3.97 19.51
N LYS A 381 5.69 4.97 20.12
CA LYS A 381 6.28 6.28 20.39
C LYS A 381 5.99 6.73 21.82
N ILE A 382 6.88 7.55 22.38
CA ILE A 382 6.67 8.19 23.68
C ILE A 382 5.87 9.47 23.50
N LEU A 383 4.81 9.61 24.28
CA LEU A 383 3.93 10.79 24.28
C LEU A 383 4.26 11.78 25.39
N GLY A 384 4.71 11.26 26.54
CA GLY A 384 4.97 12.07 27.74
C GLY A 384 5.60 11.26 28.84
N VAL A 385 5.81 11.93 29.95
CA VAL A 385 6.40 11.43 31.20
C VAL A 385 5.42 11.61 32.33
N ASP A 386 5.29 10.59 33.18
CA ASP A 386 4.61 10.72 34.46
C ASP A 386 5.58 11.33 35.50
N LEU A 387 5.47 12.63 35.66
CA LEU A 387 6.35 13.37 36.59
C LEU A 387 6.12 13.00 38.07
N SER A 388 4.97 12.43 38.42
CA SER A 388 4.67 12.01 39.79
C SER A 388 5.46 10.76 40.21
N GLU A 389 5.82 9.92 39.22
CA GLU A 389 6.60 8.68 39.38
C GLU A 389 8.10 8.86 39.08
N ARG A 390 8.55 10.12 38.86
CA ARG A 390 9.94 10.40 38.51
C ARG A 390 10.90 10.12 39.65
N PRO A 391 11.96 9.35 39.48
CA PRO A 391 12.99 9.13 40.50
C PRO A 391 13.66 10.45 40.91
N GLY A 392 13.76 10.71 42.20
CA GLY A 392 14.33 11.98 42.71
C GLY A 392 15.81 12.20 42.37
N ASN A 393 16.53 11.17 41.96
CA ASN A 393 17.94 11.23 41.54
C ASN A 393 18.10 11.19 40.01
N SER A 394 17.01 11.36 39.24
CA SER A 394 17.08 11.36 37.76
C SER A 394 17.85 12.60 37.27
N THR A 395 18.69 12.40 36.26
CA THR A 395 19.42 13.45 35.58
C THR A 395 18.88 13.73 34.20
N PRO A 396 18.87 14.97 33.69
CA PRO A 396 18.48 15.28 32.32
C PRO A 396 19.26 14.46 31.31
N THR A 397 18.56 13.97 30.33
CA THR A 397 19.17 13.20 29.21
C THR A 397 20.04 14.12 28.35
N GLN A 398 21.33 13.79 28.23
CA GLN A 398 22.23 14.46 27.29
C GLN A 398 22.24 13.69 25.98
N TYR A 399 21.97 14.39 24.87
CA TYR A 399 22.05 13.80 23.55
C TYR A 399 23.49 13.50 23.18
N ILE A 400 23.71 12.44 22.40
CA ILE A 400 25.07 12.05 22.00
C ILE A 400 25.67 13.06 21.02
N THR A 401 26.99 13.24 21.12
CA THR A 401 27.75 14.15 20.24
C THR A 401 28.52 13.42 19.13
N HIS A 402 28.66 12.10 19.25
CA HIS A 402 29.40 11.25 18.31
C HIS A 402 28.52 10.11 17.84
N CYS A 403 28.76 9.66 16.61
CA CYS A 403 28.05 8.53 16.02
C CYS A 403 28.31 7.26 16.83
N PRO A 404 27.27 6.52 17.23
CA PRO A 404 27.41 5.32 18.06
C PRO A 404 28.11 4.17 17.33
N GLU A 405 28.16 4.22 15.98
CA GLU A 405 28.72 3.15 15.16
C GLU A 405 30.17 3.42 14.73
N CYS A 406 30.46 4.63 14.26
CA CYS A 406 31.79 4.94 13.70
C CYS A 406 32.58 5.98 14.49
N GLY A 407 32.02 6.53 15.60
CA GLY A 407 32.71 7.52 16.44
C GLY A 407 32.89 8.91 15.83
N THR A 408 32.40 9.17 14.63
CA THR A 408 32.51 10.48 13.97
C THR A 408 31.63 11.50 14.68
N MET A 409 32.11 12.73 14.83
CA MET A 409 31.34 13.83 15.42
C MET A 409 30.07 14.10 14.61
N LEU A 410 28.93 14.23 15.30
CA LEU A 410 27.64 14.48 14.67
C LEU A 410 27.52 15.94 14.26
N GLU A 411 26.80 16.16 13.15
CA GLU A 411 26.45 17.49 12.66
C GLU A 411 24.93 17.71 12.74
N ARG A 412 24.51 18.92 13.06
CA ARG A 412 23.15 19.37 12.97
C ARG A 412 23.07 20.64 12.16
N LYS A 413 22.35 20.61 11.05
CA LYS A 413 22.13 21.79 10.22
C LYS A 413 21.12 22.73 10.87
N GLU A 414 21.33 24.02 10.73
CA GLU A 414 20.39 25.02 11.22
C GLU A 414 19.01 24.82 10.60
N GLY A 415 17.96 24.82 11.43
CA GLY A 415 16.58 24.56 11.02
C GLY A 415 16.23 23.10 10.81
N GLU A 416 17.13 22.13 10.99
CA GLU A 416 16.85 20.70 10.97
C GLU A 416 16.76 20.12 12.40
N ALA A 417 15.73 19.28 12.66
CA ALA A 417 15.53 18.63 13.96
C ALA A 417 16.48 17.44 14.20
N GLN A 418 17.07 16.90 13.15
CA GLN A 418 17.88 15.69 13.20
C GLN A 418 19.38 16.01 13.29
N HIS A 419 20.09 15.16 14.06
CA HIS A 419 21.55 15.07 14.01
C HIS A 419 21.97 14.03 12.99
N TYR A 420 23.09 14.26 12.31
CA TYR A 420 23.59 13.37 11.25
C TYR A 420 25.04 12.97 11.49
N CYS A 421 25.36 11.72 11.16
CA CYS A 421 26.71 11.26 11.01
C CYS A 421 27.21 11.63 9.60
N PRO A 422 28.23 12.52 9.45
CA PRO A 422 28.73 12.94 8.14
C PRO A 422 29.61 11.89 7.45
N ASN A 423 29.99 10.81 8.15
CA ASN A 423 30.84 9.75 7.59
C ASN A 423 30.05 8.83 6.63
N TYR A 424 29.70 9.40 5.47
CA TYR A 424 28.84 8.77 4.49
C TYR A 424 29.37 7.43 3.98
N ASN A 425 30.67 7.32 3.68
CA ASN A 425 31.30 6.14 3.08
C ASN A 425 31.99 5.21 4.07
N GLY A 426 32.15 5.61 5.33
CA GLY A 426 32.83 4.83 6.36
C GLY A 426 31.94 4.36 7.50
N CYS A 427 30.63 4.65 7.46
CA CYS A 427 29.71 4.24 8.51
C CYS A 427 28.86 3.06 8.00
N ASN A 428 29.11 1.86 8.53
CA ASN A 428 28.45 0.62 8.06
C ASN A 428 26.94 0.69 7.97
N PRO A 429 26.18 1.19 8.97
CA PRO A 429 24.72 1.31 8.85
C PRO A 429 24.27 2.18 7.67
N GLN A 430 25.03 3.24 7.33
CA GLN A 430 24.71 4.06 6.17
C GLN A 430 24.95 3.31 4.86
N ILE A 431 26.07 2.60 4.75
CA ILE A 431 26.39 1.74 3.59
C ILE A 431 25.31 0.67 3.41
N ILE A 432 25.06 -0.10 4.46
CA ILE A 432 24.03 -1.17 4.46
C ILE A 432 22.66 -0.60 4.07
N GLY A 433 22.26 0.52 4.69
CA GLY A 433 20.94 1.12 4.43
C GLY A 433 20.78 1.65 3.00
N ARG A 434 21.86 2.17 2.37
CA ARG A 434 21.83 2.58 0.95
C ARG A 434 21.72 1.39 0.02
N ILE A 435 22.47 0.31 0.28
CA ILE A 435 22.39 -0.90 -0.53
C ILE A 435 21.01 -1.56 -0.36
N GLN A 436 20.47 -1.62 0.85
CA GLN A 436 19.10 -2.09 1.10
C GLN A 436 18.05 -1.28 0.35
N HIS A 437 18.21 0.06 0.29
CA HIS A 437 17.35 0.91 -0.52
C HIS A 437 17.48 0.58 -2.00
N TYR A 438 18.70 0.45 -2.50
CA TYR A 438 18.99 0.14 -3.90
C TYR A 438 18.35 -1.17 -4.36
N ILE A 439 18.48 -2.23 -3.56
CA ILE A 439 17.91 -3.55 -3.90
C ILE A 439 16.41 -3.67 -3.69
N SER A 440 15.77 -2.68 -3.06
CA SER A 440 14.37 -2.78 -2.65
C SER A 440 13.42 -2.96 -3.84
N ARG A 441 12.21 -3.53 -3.57
CA ARG A 441 11.18 -3.81 -4.58
C ARG A 441 10.81 -2.59 -5.43
N LYS A 442 10.79 -1.39 -4.86
CA LYS A 442 10.48 -0.14 -5.58
C LYS A 442 11.66 0.43 -6.38
N ALA A 443 12.86 0.00 -6.07
CA ALA A 443 14.10 0.39 -6.72
C ALA A 443 14.52 -0.68 -7.75
N MET A 444 15.65 -1.35 -7.54
CA MET A 444 16.17 -2.35 -8.48
C MET A 444 15.52 -3.72 -8.38
N ASP A 445 14.71 -3.99 -7.36
CA ASP A 445 13.94 -5.23 -7.16
C ASP A 445 14.77 -6.52 -7.30
N ILE A 446 15.91 -6.55 -6.61
CA ILE A 446 16.86 -7.67 -6.72
C ILE A 446 16.33 -8.86 -5.90
N ASP A 447 15.77 -9.86 -6.58
CA ASP A 447 15.27 -11.07 -5.95
C ASP A 447 16.43 -11.93 -5.40
N GLY A 448 16.19 -12.58 -4.27
CA GLY A 448 17.19 -13.41 -3.59
C GLY A 448 18.18 -12.63 -2.71
N LEU A 449 18.13 -11.29 -2.66
CA LEU A 449 18.98 -10.44 -1.84
C LEU A 449 18.16 -9.69 -0.79
N GLY A 450 18.17 -10.18 0.44
CA GLY A 450 17.51 -9.55 1.60
C GLY A 450 18.43 -8.63 2.40
N GLY A 451 17.83 -7.84 3.32
CA GLY A 451 18.58 -6.91 4.16
C GLY A 451 19.64 -7.57 5.05
N GLU A 452 19.40 -8.77 5.57
CA GLU A 452 20.34 -9.57 6.36
C GLU A 452 21.56 -9.97 5.51
N THR A 453 21.32 -10.40 4.26
CA THR A 453 22.39 -10.78 3.33
C THR A 453 23.24 -9.58 2.92
N VAL A 454 22.62 -8.41 2.71
CA VAL A 454 23.36 -7.16 2.46
C VAL A 454 24.28 -6.84 3.64
N ALA A 455 23.78 -6.90 4.87
CA ALA A 455 24.57 -6.65 6.06
C ALA A 455 25.76 -7.65 6.17
N LEU A 456 25.52 -8.92 5.85
CA LEU A 456 26.57 -9.95 5.84
C LEU A 456 27.64 -9.66 4.81
N LEU A 457 27.27 -9.30 3.56
CA LEU A 457 28.19 -8.97 2.48
C LEU A 457 29.07 -7.74 2.83
N VAL A 458 28.47 -6.70 3.40
CA VAL A 458 29.18 -5.49 3.85
C VAL A 458 30.14 -5.82 4.99
N ASN A 459 29.72 -6.57 6.00
CA ASN A 459 30.53 -6.92 7.15
C ASN A 459 31.72 -7.85 6.80
N GLN A 460 31.58 -8.64 5.74
CA GLN A 460 32.66 -9.47 5.19
C GLN A 460 33.57 -8.69 4.23
N GLY A 461 33.28 -7.42 3.97
CA GLY A 461 34.05 -6.57 3.06
C GLY A 461 33.94 -6.95 1.59
N LEU A 462 32.93 -7.73 1.22
CA LEU A 462 32.68 -8.12 -0.18
C LEU A 462 32.07 -7.00 -1.00
N ILE A 463 31.29 -6.10 -0.37
CA ILE A 463 30.71 -4.93 -0.99
C ILE A 463 30.83 -3.70 -0.08
N THR A 464 31.08 -2.55 -0.65
CA THR A 464 31.17 -1.23 0.02
C THR A 464 30.11 -0.25 -0.49
N ASN A 465 29.59 -0.48 -1.67
CA ASN A 465 28.51 0.27 -2.28
C ASN A 465 27.68 -0.64 -3.21
N TYR A 466 26.58 -0.13 -3.73
CA TYR A 466 25.66 -0.95 -4.52
C TYR A 466 26.18 -1.30 -5.92
N SER A 467 27.21 -0.62 -6.48
CA SER A 467 27.79 -1.03 -7.75
C SER A 467 28.64 -2.30 -7.62
N ASP A 468 29.17 -2.58 -6.41
CA ASP A 468 29.94 -3.81 -6.14
C ASP A 468 29.09 -5.08 -6.27
N LEU A 469 27.76 -4.96 -6.17
CA LEU A 469 26.83 -6.08 -6.36
C LEU A 469 27.02 -6.76 -7.71
N TYR A 470 27.32 -5.98 -8.76
CA TYR A 470 27.48 -6.48 -10.13
C TYR A 470 28.85 -7.15 -10.40
N GLU A 471 29.75 -7.13 -9.43
CA GLU A 471 31.04 -7.84 -9.45
C GLU A 471 31.02 -9.13 -8.62
N LEU A 472 29.94 -9.37 -7.84
CA LEU A 472 29.81 -10.56 -7.02
C LEU A 472 29.76 -11.82 -7.87
N THR A 473 30.53 -12.83 -7.46
CA THR A 473 30.51 -14.15 -8.07
C THR A 473 29.84 -15.18 -7.15
N LYS A 474 29.34 -16.26 -7.74
CA LYS A 474 28.72 -17.37 -7.00
C LYS A 474 29.67 -17.95 -5.95
N GLU A 475 30.95 -18.07 -6.29
CA GLU A 475 32.01 -18.62 -5.45
C GLU A 475 32.27 -17.78 -4.19
N GLN A 476 32.08 -16.45 -4.28
CA GLN A 476 32.20 -15.54 -3.14
C GLN A 476 30.99 -15.62 -2.20
N VAL A 477 29.82 -15.94 -2.74
CA VAL A 477 28.54 -15.94 -1.99
C VAL A 477 28.29 -17.28 -1.30
N ILE A 478 28.65 -18.42 -1.91
CA ILE A 478 28.42 -19.77 -1.35
C ILE A 478 28.98 -19.96 0.07
N PRO A 479 30.21 -19.47 0.41
CA PRO A 479 30.78 -19.69 1.74
C PRO A 479 30.09 -18.92 2.86
N LEU A 480 29.16 -17.99 2.53
CA LEU A 480 28.49 -17.15 3.52
C LEU A 480 27.46 -17.95 4.34
N GLU A 481 27.27 -17.54 5.58
CA GLU A 481 26.31 -18.15 6.50
C GLU A 481 24.89 -18.16 5.88
N ARG A 482 24.22 -19.32 5.94
CA ARG A 482 22.86 -19.57 5.38
C ARG A 482 22.76 -19.44 3.86
N MET A 483 23.90 -19.42 3.13
CA MET A 483 23.93 -19.42 1.67
C MET A 483 24.26 -20.83 1.16
N ALA A 484 23.32 -21.44 0.44
CA ALA A 484 23.52 -22.65 -0.30
C ALA A 484 23.66 -22.35 -1.81
N GLU A 485 24.13 -23.30 -2.58
CA GLU A 485 24.36 -23.15 -4.03
C GLU A 485 23.16 -22.55 -4.78
N LYS A 486 21.93 -23.06 -4.52
CA LYS A 486 20.69 -22.55 -5.13
C LYS A 486 20.37 -21.09 -4.73
N SER A 487 20.65 -20.72 -3.47
CA SER A 487 20.41 -19.36 -2.98
C SER A 487 21.41 -18.37 -3.60
N ALA A 488 22.68 -18.76 -3.69
CA ALA A 488 23.71 -17.97 -4.36
C ALA A 488 23.39 -17.78 -5.86
N GLU A 489 22.98 -18.84 -6.54
CA GLU A 489 22.57 -18.79 -7.95
C GLU A 489 21.38 -17.85 -8.18
N LYS A 490 20.34 -17.94 -7.33
CA LYS A 490 19.18 -17.05 -7.36
C LYS A 490 19.57 -15.60 -7.14
N LEU A 491 20.48 -15.31 -6.20
CA LEU A 491 20.99 -13.98 -5.91
C LEU A 491 21.71 -13.40 -7.13
N ILE A 492 22.67 -14.12 -7.73
CA ILE A 492 23.40 -13.66 -8.90
C ILE A 492 22.47 -13.44 -10.10
N GLN A 493 21.49 -14.34 -10.29
CA GLN A 493 20.48 -14.18 -11.34
C GLN A 493 19.61 -12.93 -11.10
N GLY A 494 19.21 -12.66 -9.86
CA GLY A 494 18.46 -11.46 -9.49
C GLY A 494 19.24 -10.17 -9.78
N ILE A 495 20.55 -10.14 -9.47
CA ILE A 495 21.43 -9.02 -9.82
C ILE A 495 21.48 -8.82 -11.34
N GLU A 496 21.63 -9.89 -12.10
CA GLU A 496 21.72 -9.79 -13.57
C GLU A 496 20.40 -9.28 -14.17
N GLN A 497 19.26 -9.77 -13.68
CA GLN A 497 17.93 -9.32 -14.12
C GLN A 497 17.69 -7.84 -13.80
N SER A 498 18.24 -7.33 -12.70
CA SER A 498 18.08 -5.93 -12.29
C SER A 498 18.64 -4.91 -13.30
N LYS A 499 19.56 -5.31 -14.18
CA LYS A 499 20.10 -4.44 -15.23
C LYS A 499 19.01 -3.92 -16.19
N ASN A 500 17.89 -4.65 -16.33
CA ASN A 500 16.79 -4.28 -17.20
C ASN A 500 15.70 -3.43 -16.51
N ILE A 501 15.94 -3.00 -15.28
CA ILE A 501 14.99 -2.14 -14.55
C ILE A 501 14.93 -0.76 -15.23
N PRO A 502 13.70 -0.19 -15.44
CA PRO A 502 13.52 1.11 -16.09
C PRO A 502 14.29 2.25 -15.43
N PHE A 503 14.80 3.19 -16.24
CA PHE A 503 15.64 4.30 -15.78
C PHE A 503 15.02 5.12 -14.63
N GLU A 504 13.70 5.35 -14.64
CA GLU A 504 13.02 6.08 -13.55
C GLU A 504 13.19 5.39 -12.18
N ARG A 505 13.26 4.06 -12.15
CA ARG A 505 13.49 3.27 -10.94
C ARG A 505 14.98 3.24 -10.56
N VAL A 506 15.86 3.16 -11.53
CA VAL A 506 17.30 3.26 -11.30
C VAL A 506 17.63 4.61 -10.66
N LEU A 507 17.08 5.71 -11.17
CA LEU A 507 17.30 7.05 -10.62
C LEU A 507 16.80 7.14 -9.16
N PHE A 508 15.65 6.53 -8.84
CA PHE A 508 15.18 6.41 -7.46
C PHE A 508 16.11 5.54 -6.60
N ALA A 509 16.64 4.45 -7.16
CA ALA A 509 17.55 3.52 -6.48
C ALA A 509 18.86 4.17 -6.06
N LEU A 510 19.39 5.18 -6.81
CA LEU A 510 20.58 5.93 -6.44
C LEU A 510 20.47 6.61 -5.06
N GLY A 511 19.26 6.82 -4.54
CA GLY A 511 19.01 7.30 -3.19
C GLY A 511 19.37 8.77 -2.97
N ILE A 512 19.32 9.60 -4.01
CA ILE A 512 19.56 11.06 -3.93
C ILE A 512 18.59 11.65 -2.90
N ARG A 513 19.12 12.46 -1.97
CA ARG A 513 18.31 13.05 -0.90
C ARG A 513 17.16 13.89 -1.51
N TYR A 514 15.96 13.79 -0.95
CA TYR A 514 14.71 14.41 -1.41
C TYR A 514 14.21 13.92 -2.78
N VAL A 515 14.92 13.05 -3.47
CA VAL A 515 14.45 12.42 -4.71
C VAL A 515 13.72 11.12 -4.37
N GLY A 516 12.40 11.22 -4.18
CA GLY A 516 11.52 10.06 -4.03
C GLY A 516 11.09 9.50 -5.39
N GLU A 517 10.31 8.42 -5.37
CA GLU A 517 9.81 7.73 -6.56
C GLU A 517 9.16 8.68 -7.59
N THR A 518 8.28 9.60 -7.14
CA THR A 518 7.61 10.57 -8.01
C THR A 518 8.58 11.56 -8.64
N VAL A 519 9.53 12.07 -7.85
CA VAL A 519 10.54 13.04 -8.32
C VAL A 519 11.48 12.37 -9.32
N ALA A 520 11.95 11.15 -9.02
CA ALA A 520 12.80 10.37 -9.93
C ALA A 520 12.13 10.15 -11.28
N LYS A 521 10.83 9.78 -11.27
CA LYS A 521 10.05 9.61 -12.48
C LYS A 521 9.94 10.90 -13.30
N LYS A 522 9.70 12.05 -12.66
CA LYS A 522 9.61 13.34 -13.34
C LYS A 522 10.95 13.75 -13.96
N LEU A 523 12.05 13.62 -13.21
CA LEU A 523 13.39 13.89 -13.70
C LEU A 523 13.76 12.97 -14.86
N ALA A 524 13.52 11.66 -14.74
CA ALA A 524 13.81 10.69 -15.80
C ALA A 524 13.04 11.01 -17.08
N ARG A 525 11.74 11.33 -16.98
CA ARG A 525 10.90 11.68 -18.14
C ARG A 525 11.31 13.00 -18.80
N HIS A 526 11.77 13.99 -18.01
CA HIS A 526 12.18 15.29 -18.53
C HIS A 526 13.54 15.22 -19.22
N TYR A 527 14.53 14.64 -18.55
CA TYR A 527 15.92 14.61 -19.02
C TYR A 527 16.29 13.37 -19.84
N LYS A 528 15.50 12.28 -19.71
CA LYS A 528 15.63 11.02 -20.46
C LYS A 528 16.89 10.21 -20.20
N SER A 529 17.98 10.80 -19.71
CA SER A 529 19.23 10.12 -19.37
C SER A 529 19.89 10.69 -18.13
N ILE A 530 20.74 9.90 -17.49
CA ILE A 530 21.50 10.29 -16.31
C ILE A 530 22.52 11.41 -16.65
N GLU A 531 23.10 11.38 -17.84
CA GLU A 531 24.02 12.40 -18.32
C GLU A 531 23.34 13.75 -18.42
N ALA A 532 22.14 13.82 -19.00
CA ALA A 532 21.39 15.08 -19.11
C ALA A 532 21.00 15.64 -17.72
N ILE A 533 20.71 14.77 -16.72
CA ILE A 533 20.47 15.23 -15.33
C ILE A 533 21.75 15.75 -14.71
N ARG A 534 22.89 15.10 -14.94
CA ARG A 534 24.21 15.49 -14.43
C ARG A 534 24.63 16.87 -14.94
N GLU A 535 24.36 17.18 -16.20
CA GLU A 535 24.72 18.45 -16.87
C GLU A 535 23.74 19.58 -16.57
N ALA A 536 22.54 19.26 -16.01
CA ALA A 536 21.52 20.24 -15.73
C ALA A 536 21.93 21.20 -14.60
N THR A 537 21.74 22.49 -14.83
CA THR A 537 21.95 23.53 -13.80
C THR A 537 20.81 23.49 -12.77
N GLN A 538 21.05 24.05 -11.58
CA GLN A 538 20.04 24.19 -10.55
C GLN A 538 18.79 24.92 -11.06
N GLU A 539 18.95 25.96 -11.86
CA GLU A 539 17.85 26.72 -12.46
C GLU A 539 17.02 25.86 -13.41
N GLN A 540 17.67 25.05 -14.25
CA GLN A 540 17.01 24.12 -15.16
C GLN A 540 16.22 23.04 -14.40
N LEU A 541 16.79 22.50 -13.31
CA LEU A 541 16.11 21.51 -12.46
C LEU A 541 14.86 22.09 -11.80
N VAL A 542 14.92 23.33 -11.30
CA VAL A 542 13.74 24.01 -10.67
C VAL A 542 12.63 24.29 -11.68
N ASN A 543 12.91 24.39 -12.98
CA ASN A 543 11.89 24.55 -14.01
C ASN A 543 11.07 23.25 -14.24
N VAL A 544 11.53 22.10 -13.77
CA VAL A 544 10.76 20.86 -13.83
C VAL A 544 9.65 20.90 -12.75
N ASP A 545 8.44 20.54 -13.13
CA ASP A 545 7.28 20.59 -12.25
C ASP A 545 7.49 19.84 -10.93
N GLU A 546 7.12 20.44 -9.80
CA GLU A 546 7.31 19.93 -8.42
C GLU A 546 8.78 19.76 -7.97
N ILE A 547 9.75 20.23 -8.74
CA ILE A 547 11.15 20.27 -8.33
C ILE A 547 11.45 21.62 -7.66
N GLY A 548 11.46 21.63 -6.34
CA GLY A 548 11.84 22.83 -5.57
C GLY A 548 13.36 23.00 -5.43
N VAL A 549 13.78 24.17 -4.95
CA VAL A 549 15.20 24.53 -4.76
C VAL A 549 15.97 23.48 -3.97
N LYS A 550 15.41 22.96 -2.86
CA LYS A 550 16.09 21.92 -2.03
C LYS A 550 16.34 20.60 -2.77
N ILE A 551 15.43 20.21 -3.68
CA ILE A 551 15.59 19.01 -4.49
C ILE A 551 16.69 19.26 -5.53
N ALA A 552 16.64 20.41 -6.22
CA ALA A 552 17.62 20.78 -7.23
C ALA A 552 19.05 20.86 -6.65
N GLU A 553 19.21 21.52 -5.49
CA GLU A 553 20.48 21.55 -4.75
C GLU A 553 21.00 20.16 -4.42
N SER A 554 20.13 19.27 -3.97
CA SER A 554 20.49 17.90 -3.62
C SER A 554 20.93 17.07 -4.84
N VAL A 555 20.27 17.27 -5.99
CA VAL A 555 20.64 16.62 -7.26
C VAL A 555 22.01 17.14 -7.72
N CYS A 556 22.23 18.46 -7.76
CA CYS A 556 23.53 19.04 -8.12
C CYS A 556 24.64 18.56 -7.19
N ALA A 557 24.42 18.57 -5.87
CA ALA A 557 25.39 18.11 -4.89
C ALA A 557 25.76 16.63 -5.08
N PHE A 558 24.79 15.78 -5.44
CA PHE A 558 25.03 14.36 -5.71
C PHE A 558 25.98 14.15 -6.90
N PHE A 559 25.79 14.87 -7.98
CA PHE A 559 26.64 14.77 -9.20
C PHE A 559 27.97 15.54 -9.10
N THR A 560 28.13 16.41 -8.10
CA THR A 560 29.43 17.05 -7.81
C THR A 560 30.42 16.09 -7.14
N SER A 561 29.92 15.02 -6.49
CA SER A 561 30.76 14.00 -5.85
C SER A 561 31.45 13.12 -6.88
N GLU A 562 32.78 13.05 -6.86
CA GLU A 562 33.58 12.15 -7.71
C GLU A 562 33.21 10.69 -7.44
N GLU A 563 33.03 10.30 -6.17
CA GLU A 563 32.64 8.93 -5.78
C GLU A 563 31.28 8.51 -6.36
N ASN A 564 30.30 9.40 -6.32
CA ASN A 564 28.98 9.09 -6.91
C ASN A 564 29.08 8.95 -8.44
N ASN A 565 29.91 9.78 -9.08
CA ASN A 565 30.15 9.67 -10.51
C ASN A 565 30.87 8.37 -10.88
N ASP A 566 31.85 7.93 -10.07
CA ASP A 566 32.53 6.65 -10.27
C ASP A 566 31.54 5.47 -10.14
N ILE A 567 30.66 5.50 -9.13
CA ILE A 567 29.59 4.49 -8.98
C ILE A 567 28.68 4.47 -10.21
N ILE A 568 28.24 5.63 -10.73
CA ILE A 568 27.41 5.71 -11.93
C ILE A 568 28.14 5.15 -13.14
N ASN A 569 29.42 5.50 -13.33
CA ASN A 569 30.21 5.01 -14.45
C ASN A 569 30.40 3.50 -14.39
N ARG A 570 30.61 2.92 -13.19
CA ARG A 570 30.63 1.47 -12.99
C ARG A 570 29.28 0.81 -13.32
N LEU A 571 28.17 1.37 -12.83
CA LEU A 571 26.82 0.87 -13.17
C LEU A 571 26.58 0.87 -14.70
N LYS A 572 27.04 1.93 -15.36
CA LYS A 572 26.98 2.02 -16.83
C LYS A 572 27.82 0.93 -17.50
N SER A 573 29.02 0.68 -17.02
CA SER A 573 29.90 -0.38 -17.56
C SER A 573 29.34 -1.79 -17.37
N PHE A 574 28.53 -2.02 -16.33
CA PHE A 574 27.82 -3.29 -16.09
C PHE A 574 26.52 -3.43 -16.90
N GLY A 575 26.11 -2.39 -17.64
CA GLY A 575 24.92 -2.42 -18.47
C GLY A 575 23.62 -2.11 -17.74
N VAL A 576 23.68 -1.45 -16.58
CA VAL A 576 22.48 -0.93 -15.89
C VAL A 576 21.87 0.18 -16.73
N GLN A 577 20.54 0.20 -16.83
CA GLN A 577 19.80 1.12 -17.67
C GLN A 577 19.78 2.55 -17.09
N LEU A 578 20.66 3.41 -17.58
CA LEU A 578 20.83 4.81 -17.12
C LEU A 578 20.20 5.84 -18.07
N GLU A 579 19.39 5.37 -18.99
CA GLU A 579 18.63 6.20 -19.94
C GLU A 579 17.30 5.51 -20.27
N MET A 580 16.31 6.26 -20.71
CA MET A 580 15.04 5.71 -21.15
C MET A 580 15.24 4.90 -22.43
N SER A 581 14.70 3.69 -22.48
CA SER A 581 14.76 2.84 -23.66
C SER A 581 13.94 3.42 -24.82
N ALA A 582 14.25 2.99 -26.06
CA ALA A 582 13.47 3.38 -27.23
C ALA A 582 11.98 3.01 -27.07
N GLU A 583 11.68 1.85 -26.49
CA GLU A 583 10.31 1.39 -26.21
C GLU A 583 9.59 2.28 -25.20
N GLU A 584 10.31 2.79 -24.18
CA GLU A 584 9.76 3.74 -23.20
C GLU A 584 9.50 5.12 -23.81
N LEU A 585 10.17 5.46 -24.88
CA LEU A 585 10.00 6.70 -25.65
C LEU A 585 9.00 6.56 -26.81
N GLU A 586 8.69 5.33 -27.22
CA GLU A 586 7.73 5.05 -28.28
C GLU A 586 6.33 5.52 -27.86
N GLY A 587 5.65 6.23 -28.77
CA GLY A 587 4.35 6.83 -28.50
C GLY A 587 4.37 8.07 -27.59
N LYS A 588 5.55 8.54 -27.18
CA LYS A 588 5.70 9.79 -26.40
C LYS A 588 6.20 10.93 -27.27
N THR A 589 5.51 12.05 -27.24
CA THR A 589 5.87 13.25 -28.00
C THR A 589 5.98 14.46 -27.06
N ILE A 590 6.40 15.59 -27.60
CA ILE A 590 6.43 16.88 -26.91
C ILE A 590 5.35 17.84 -27.43
N LEU A 591 4.36 17.33 -28.15
CA LEU A 591 3.30 18.13 -28.82
C LEU A 591 2.55 19.07 -27.86
N LEU A 592 2.41 18.66 -26.62
CA LEU A 592 1.69 19.40 -25.58
C LEU A 592 2.64 20.00 -24.53
N GLN A 593 3.93 20.08 -24.83
CA GLN A 593 4.93 20.60 -23.86
C GLN A 593 4.60 22.03 -23.45
N GLY A 594 4.64 22.30 -22.13
CA GLY A 594 4.30 23.59 -21.55
C GLY A 594 2.80 23.91 -21.46
N GLN A 595 1.93 23.03 -21.93
CA GLN A 595 0.48 23.20 -21.85
C GLN A 595 -0.08 22.55 -20.58
N SER A 596 -0.94 23.29 -19.86
CA SER A 596 -1.69 22.82 -18.71
C SER A 596 -3.13 22.56 -19.13
N ILE A 597 -3.57 21.31 -19.02
CA ILE A 597 -4.82 20.82 -19.61
C ILE A 597 -5.71 20.25 -18.51
N VAL A 598 -6.99 20.63 -18.52
CA VAL A 598 -8.00 20.07 -17.62
C VAL A 598 -8.86 19.08 -18.40
N VAL A 599 -9.13 17.91 -17.83
CA VAL A 599 -10.03 16.91 -18.39
C VAL A 599 -11.28 16.86 -17.53
N THR A 600 -12.47 17.11 -18.13
CA THR A 600 -13.73 17.16 -17.39
C THR A 600 -14.90 16.61 -18.22
N GLY A 601 -15.92 16.06 -17.57
CA GLY A 601 -17.07 15.44 -18.23
C GLY A 601 -16.94 13.94 -18.39
N VAL A 602 -17.89 13.33 -19.12
CA VAL A 602 -17.95 11.90 -19.45
C VAL A 602 -17.51 11.73 -20.90
N PHE A 603 -16.68 10.74 -21.17
CA PHE A 603 -16.08 10.48 -22.48
C PHE A 603 -16.60 9.15 -23.03
N GLU A 604 -16.77 9.06 -24.35
CA GLU A 604 -17.38 7.90 -24.99
C GLU A 604 -16.34 6.91 -25.55
N THR A 605 -15.24 7.40 -26.08
CA THR A 605 -14.27 6.60 -26.84
C THR A 605 -13.09 6.17 -25.98
N VAL A 606 -12.61 7.08 -25.11
CA VAL A 606 -11.41 6.87 -24.27
C VAL A 606 -11.75 7.24 -22.86
N SER A 607 -11.35 6.42 -21.88
CA SER A 607 -11.57 6.73 -20.48
C SER A 607 -10.84 8.02 -20.08
N ARG A 608 -11.36 8.71 -19.07
CA ARG A 608 -10.73 9.91 -18.51
C ARG A 608 -9.27 9.70 -18.09
N ASN A 609 -8.93 8.49 -17.61
CA ASN A 609 -7.58 8.16 -17.21
C ASN A 609 -6.66 7.95 -18.43
N GLU A 610 -7.17 7.38 -19.49
CA GLU A 610 -6.44 7.25 -20.75
C GLU A 610 -6.20 8.62 -21.38
N LEU A 611 -7.18 9.54 -21.37
CA LEU A 611 -6.98 10.91 -21.84
C LEU A 611 -5.90 11.64 -21.03
N LYS A 612 -5.91 11.49 -19.70
CA LYS A 612 -4.85 12.05 -18.84
C LYS A 612 -3.49 11.49 -19.21
N LYS A 613 -3.43 10.18 -19.42
CA LYS A 613 -2.19 9.51 -19.85
C LYS A 613 -1.72 10.00 -21.21
N LEU A 614 -2.62 10.13 -22.19
CA LEU A 614 -2.30 10.69 -23.52
C LEU A 614 -1.76 12.13 -23.42
N ILE A 615 -2.31 12.96 -22.54
CA ILE A 615 -1.79 14.30 -22.28
C ILE A 615 -0.36 14.23 -21.76
N GLU A 616 -0.10 13.39 -20.76
CA GLU A 616 1.21 13.21 -20.14
C GLU A 616 2.22 12.59 -21.10
N ASP A 617 1.81 11.59 -21.88
CA ASP A 617 2.65 10.92 -22.88
C ASP A 617 3.03 11.87 -24.03
N ASN A 618 2.24 12.93 -24.26
CA ASN A 618 2.54 13.99 -25.23
C ASN A 618 3.19 15.25 -24.60
N GLY A 619 3.71 15.14 -23.36
CA GLY A 619 4.45 16.21 -22.69
C GLY A 619 3.58 17.31 -22.06
N GLY A 620 2.25 17.14 -22.05
CA GLY A 620 1.32 18.05 -21.43
C GLY A 620 1.19 17.84 -19.91
N LYS A 621 0.73 18.86 -19.19
CA LYS A 621 0.44 18.80 -17.76
C LYS A 621 -1.06 18.64 -17.53
N VAL A 622 -1.47 17.59 -16.84
CA VAL A 622 -2.86 17.43 -16.39
C VAL A 622 -3.09 18.26 -15.14
N SER A 623 -4.06 19.16 -15.17
CA SER A 623 -4.49 19.96 -14.04
C SER A 623 -5.86 19.52 -13.54
N SER A 624 -6.05 19.49 -12.21
CA SER A 624 -7.33 19.14 -11.59
C SER A 624 -8.30 20.32 -11.50
N SER A 625 -7.82 21.56 -11.63
CA SER A 625 -8.62 22.77 -11.51
C SER A 625 -8.33 23.76 -12.64
N ILE A 626 -9.37 24.49 -13.05
CA ILE A 626 -9.27 25.55 -14.06
C ILE A 626 -8.67 26.79 -13.41
N SER A 627 -7.64 27.37 -14.03
CA SER A 627 -6.98 28.61 -13.61
C SER A 627 -6.53 29.41 -14.82
N SER A 628 -6.07 30.65 -14.62
CA SER A 628 -5.48 31.48 -15.69
C SER A 628 -4.26 30.84 -16.37
N LYS A 629 -3.70 29.76 -15.82
CA LYS A 629 -2.59 28.99 -16.40
C LYS A 629 -3.08 27.80 -17.24
N THR A 630 -4.39 27.53 -17.30
CA THR A 630 -4.96 26.44 -18.09
C THR A 630 -4.91 26.80 -19.57
N SER A 631 -4.28 25.97 -20.39
CA SER A 631 -4.12 26.20 -21.83
C SER A 631 -5.40 25.92 -22.59
N PHE A 632 -6.04 24.80 -22.30
CA PHE A 632 -7.36 24.41 -22.80
C PHE A 632 -7.97 23.32 -21.93
N ILE A 633 -9.24 23.02 -22.17
CA ILE A 633 -9.99 21.99 -21.44
C ILE A 633 -10.47 20.94 -22.44
N VAL A 634 -10.20 19.67 -22.17
CA VAL A 634 -10.85 18.54 -22.87
C VAL A 634 -12.17 18.29 -22.16
N ALA A 635 -13.28 18.66 -22.85
CA ALA A 635 -14.61 18.58 -22.31
C ALA A 635 -15.38 17.41 -22.93
N GLY A 636 -15.77 16.44 -22.11
CA GLY A 636 -16.74 15.42 -22.46
C GLY A 636 -18.17 15.85 -22.15
N ASP A 637 -19.13 14.94 -22.37
CA ASP A 637 -20.53 15.15 -22.02
C ASP A 637 -20.70 15.39 -20.51
N LYS A 638 -21.76 16.13 -20.15
CA LYS A 638 -22.11 16.46 -18.75
C LYS A 638 -21.01 17.20 -17.98
N MET A 639 -20.24 18.06 -18.67
CA MET A 639 -19.36 19.00 -17.97
C MET A 639 -20.18 19.86 -16.99
N GLY A 640 -19.72 19.95 -15.73
CA GLY A 640 -20.42 20.72 -14.69
C GLY A 640 -20.56 22.22 -15.03
N PRO A 641 -21.70 22.84 -14.74
CA PRO A 641 -21.99 24.25 -15.13
C PRO A 641 -20.96 25.23 -14.55
N SER A 642 -20.51 25.05 -13.32
CA SER A 642 -19.51 25.93 -12.68
C SER A 642 -18.15 25.88 -13.40
N LYS A 643 -17.72 24.72 -13.88
CA LYS A 643 -16.48 24.58 -14.67
C LYS A 643 -16.60 25.25 -16.04
N LYS A 644 -17.80 25.16 -16.66
CA LYS A 644 -18.10 25.84 -17.93
C LYS A 644 -18.07 27.34 -17.76
N GLU A 645 -18.76 27.86 -16.76
CA GLU A 645 -18.78 29.30 -16.43
C GLU A 645 -17.38 29.84 -16.12
N LYS A 646 -16.59 29.06 -15.38
CA LYS A 646 -15.19 29.41 -15.05
C LYS A 646 -14.28 29.43 -16.28
N ALA A 647 -14.47 28.50 -17.21
CA ALA A 647 -13.74 28.44 -18.47
C ALA A 647 -14.10 29.70 -19.35
N GLU A 648 -15.39 30.04 -19.46
CA GLU A 648 -15.87 31.21 -20.16
C GLU A 648 -15.32 32.50 -19.53
N LYS A 649 -15.38 32.62 -18.20
CA LYS A 649 -14.87 33.80 -17.47
C LYS A 649 -13.35 34.00 -17.64
N LEU A 650 -12.60 32.94 -17.78
CA LEU A 650 -11.15 32.98 -17.99
C LEU A 650 -10.76 32.91 -19.47
N ASN A 651 -11.74 32.86 -20.38
CA ASN A 651 -11.57 32.78 -21.83
C ASN A 651 -10.67 31.58 -22.25
N ILE A 652 -10.91 30.41 -21.63
CA ILE A 652 -10.15 29.18 -21.88
C ILE A 652 -10.88 28.32 -22.92
N GLU A 653 -10.16 27.85 -23.92
CA GLU A 653 -10.68 27.04 -25.01
C GLU A 653 -11.20 25.70 -24.49
N LEU A 654 -12.40 25.32 -24.94
CA LEU A 654 -12.99 23.99 -24.73
C LEU A 654 -12.85 23.18 -26.01
N ILE A 655 -12.22 22.01 -25.94
CA ILE A 655 -12.14 21.08 -27.09
C ILE A 655 -12.82 19.75 -26.72
N SER A 656 -13.42 19.12 -27.70
CA SER A 656 -14.04 17.81 -27.56
C SER A 656 -13.00 16.68 -27.47
N GLU A 657 -13.42 15.50 -27.05
CA GLU A 657 -12.62 14.28 -27.06
C GLU A 657 -12.04 13.99 -28.46
N ALA A 658 -12.88 14.11 -29.50
CA ALA A 658 -12.47 13.86 -30.89
C ALA A 658 -11.40 14.85 -31.38
N GLU A 659 -11.57 16.15 -31.08
CA GLU A 659 -10.59 17.19 -31.41
C GLU A 659 -9.26 16.97 -30.67
N PHE A 660 -9.33 16.57 -29.41
CA PHE A 660 -8.12 16.25 -28.64
C PHE A 660 -7.40 15.03 -29.21
N LEU A 661 -8.11 13.94 -29.54
CA LEU A 661 -7.54 12.75 -30.13
C LEU A 661 -6.91 13.02 -31.51
N GLN A 662 -7.50 13.93 -32.30
CA GLN A 662 -6.87 14.39 -33.55
C GLN A 662 -5.59 15.18 -33.28
N LYS A 663 -5.56 16.02 -32.24
CA LYS A 663 -4.41 16.85 -31.88
C LYS A 663 -3.20 16.04 -31.40
N VAL A 664 -3.43 14.87 -30.78
CA VAL A 664 -2.37 13.97 -30.30
C VAL A 664 -2.07 12.76 -31.18
N LYS A 665 -2.86 12.53 -32.24
CA LYS A 665 -2.53 11.55 -33.28
C LYS A 665 -1.42 12.18 -34.14
N VAL A 666 -0.22 11.63 -33.98
CA VAL A 666 0.85 11.79 -34.98
C VAL A 666 0.48 10.86 -36.13
N GLU A 667 0.43 11.37 -37.38
CA GLU A 667 0.29 10.56 -38.59
C GLU A 667 1.42 9.51 -38.72
#